data_2faee15721c7e07310254ab35809c1f5
#
_entry.id   2faee15721c7e07310254ab35809c1f5
#
_cell.length_a   1.000
_cell.length_b   1.000
_cell.length_c   1.000
_cell.angle_alpha   90.00
_cell.angle_beta   90.00
_cell.angle_gamma   90.00
#
_symmetry.space_group_name_H-M   'P 1'
#
loop_
_entity.id
_entity.type
_entity.pdbx_description
1 polymer ?
#
loop_
_entity_poly.entity_id
_entity_poly.type
_entity_poly.pdbx_seq_one_letter_code
_entity_poly.pdbx_strand_id
1 'polypeptide(L)'
;MGNSRGGAAASTWRESAAISAARVRADIAFAAVDVFIIVAAYTFGLAVRMLDPGIEAGRAFWVDLAVAMPAIVVIHIVANVLAGAYGHVWEYASTDEAVQVVLANVVSGAVLLTLGWFARQFGVVLPFAVIVVGSGLTLAGMGLVRFRSRMFSFRRSEGGARMIIVGTGREAAAFARQAPSLNGGCRVVGFIADSPDPGSKARRLAGLPILGVLSDISSVIKARDIDEVVVVGADAARTREVVDLCLDVDARLRILPAAEDVMQDRLTALDVRDIRVEDLLVRPQIATDLTEVAELLQGRRVLITGAGGSIGSEIVAQVLGFSPAAVYALDRDETLLHDARLKWRGNVETVLCDLREPVKVLKTFEEIKPEIVFHAAALKHVPVLESYPEEAVLTNIIGTRNVIEAGSRAGMSRFVLISTDKAVDPSSVMGATKRIAELMVQLGSDRRDGCVYSAVRFGNVLGSRGSVIPTFVDQIKSGGPVTVTDADMTRYFMTTSEAVELVLQASALAGGSEVFVLDMGDQVRIVELARRLIRLAGLNPGTDIPIVYTGIRPGEKLNERLSINPMSPTRNPQISEAKLDYPSPAVLMDTVADLEKAAQAVDRYQVRGLLSNLIAHDVLWANGHIVDAEGAPAESEPTWN
;
A
#
# COMPACT_ATOMS: atom_id res chain seq x y z
N MET A 1 24.38 -10.71 37.86
CA MET A 1 24.14 -10.52 36.42
C MET A 1 24.99 -11.55 35.65
N GLY A 2 24.47 -12.68 35.34
CA GLY A 2 25.16 -13.73 34.61
C GLY A 2 24.31 -15.01 34.66
N ASN A 3 23.41 -15.21 33.66
CA ASN A 3 22.89 -16.54 33.26
C ASN A 3 21.69 -16.48 32.28
N SER A 4 21.65 -15.52 31.35
CA SER A 4 20.59 -15.52 30.34
C SER A 4 21.06 -15.71 28.88
N ARG A 5 22.37 -15.85 28.62
CA ARG A 5 22.91 -16.04 27.26
C ARG A 5 23.10 -17.52 26.85
N GLY A 6 23.02 -18.48 27.78
CA GLY A 6 23.18 -19.90 27.47
C GLY A 6 21.93 -20.61 26.95
N GLY A 7 20.74 -20.10 27.25
CA GLY A 7 19.46 -20.72 26.87
C GLY A 7 19.06 -20.53 25.41
N ALA A 8 19.32 -19.35 24.85
CA ALA A 8 18.95 -19.02 23.47
C ALA A 8 19.82 -19.72 22.42
N ALA A 9 21.11 -19.90 22.71
CA ALA A 9 22.01 -20.64 21.82
C ALA A 9 21.72 -22.15 21.78
N ALA A 10 21.30 -22.74 22.90
CA ALA A 10 20.96 -24.16 22.96
C ALA A 10 19.62 -24.51 22.29
N SER A 11 18.65 -23.57 22.24
CA SER A 11 17.38 -23.75 21.52
C SER A 11 17.58 -23.71 20.00
N THR A 12 18.38 -22.78 19.50
CA THR A 12 18.69 -22.65 18.07
C THR A 12 19.48 -23.83 17.52
N TRP A 13 20.40 -24.41 18.31
CA TRP A 13 21.11 -25.65 17.95
C TRP A 13 20.20 -26.88 17.90
N ARG A 14 19.24 -27.00 18.82
CA ARG A 14 18.27 -28.12 18.82
C ARG A 14 17.27 -28.01 17.65
N GLU A 15 16.80 -26.82 17.33
CA GLU A 15 15.94 -26.58 16.17
C GLU A 15 16.69 -26.83 14.85
N SER A 16 17.91 -26.35 14.72
CA SER A 16 18.74 -26.61 13.54
C SER A 16 19.06 -28.08 13.35
N ALA A 17 19.35 -28.81 14.44
CA ALA A 17 19.55 -30.25 14.41
C ALA A 17 18.29 -31.05 14.09
N ALA A 18 17.11 -30.59 14.57
CA ALA A 18 15.83 -31.22 14.26
C ALA A 18 15.42 -31.01 12.79
N ILE A 19 15.66 -29.83 12.23
CA ILE A 19 15.43 -29.54 10.81
C ILE A 19 16.36 -30.34 9.91
N SER A 20 17.65 -30.44 10.28
CA SER A 20 18.62 -31.27 9.56
C SER A 20 18.25 -32.77 9.61
N ALA A 21 17.82 -33.29 10.76
CA ALA A 21 17.38 -34.67 10.90
C ALA A 21 16.08 -34.97 10.12
N ALA A 22 15.15 -34.04 10.06
CA ALA A 22 13.94 -34.17 9.26
C ALA A 22 14.24 -34.18 7.75
N ARG A 23 15.17 -33.33 7.31
CA ARG A 23 15.65 -33.31 5.91
C ARG A 23 16.31 -34.59 5.50
N VAL A 24 17.24 -35.13 6.32
CA VAL A 24 17.90 -36.44 6.07
C VAL A 24 16.88 -37.56 6.03
N ARG A 25 15.86 -37.57 6.89
CA ARG A 25 14.81 -38.62 6.84
C ARG A 25 13.97 -38.53 5.56
N ALA A 26 13.66 -37.36 5.08
CA ALA A 26 12.94 -37.19 3.82
C ALA A 26 13.75 -37.67 2.62
N ASP A 27 15.04 -37.36 2.58
CA ASP A 27 15.96 -37.78 1.52
C ASP A 27 16.11 -39.31 1.50
N ILE A 28 16.19 -39.95 2.65
CA ILE A 28 16.23 -41.43 2.78
C ILE A 28 14.92 -42.08 2.28
N ALA A 29 13.76 -41.46 2.59
CA ALA A 29 12.48 -41.98 2.13
C ALA A 29 12.35 -41.90 0.59
N PHE A 30 12.79 -40.81 -0.02
CA PHE A 30 12.82 -40.68 -1.48
C PHE A 30 13.80 -41.67 -2.12
N ALA A 31 14.98 -41.86 -1.55
CA ALA A 31 15.94 -42.83 -2.02
C ALA A 31 15.39 -44.26 -1.96
N ALA A 32 14.66 -44.62 -0.90
CA ALA A 32 14.02 -45.93 -0.78
C ALA A 32 12.94 -46.16 -1.86
N VAL A 33 12.16 -45.14 -2.19
CA VAL A 33 11.17 -45.19 -3.28
C VAL A 33 11.90 -45.36 -4.63
N ASP A 34 12.99 -44.65 -4.85
CA ASP A 34 13.78 -44.78 -6.08
C ASP A 34 14.39 -46.19 -6.23
N VAL A 35 14.90 -46.76 -5.16
CA VAL A 35 15.37 -48.17 -5.17
C VAL A 35 14.25 -49.11 -5.61
N PHE A 36 13.06 -48.96 -5.06
CA PHE A 36 11.91 -49.78 -5.46
C PHE A 36 11.56 -49.59 -6.96
N ILE A 37 11.55 -48.37 -7.44
CA ILE A 37 11.28 -48.05 -8.86
C ILE A 37 12.32 -48.70 -9.76
N ILE A 38 13.63 -48.60 -9.41
CA ILE A 38 14.73 -49.17 -10.19
C ILE A 38 14.57 -50.70 -10.26
N VAL A 39 14.39 -51.35 -9.10
CA VAL A 39 14.24 -52.82 -9.05
C VAL A 39 13.03 -53.26 -9.87
N ALA A 40 11.88 -52.60 -9.72
CA ALA A 40 10.68 -52.93 -10.47
C ALA A 40 10.86 -52.71 -11.98
N ALA A 41 11.51 -51.64 -12.38
CA ALA A 41 11.74 -51.28 -13.79
C ALA A 41 12.62 -52.29 -14.51
N TYR A 42 13.72 -52.67 -13.92
CA TYR A 42 14.64 -53.65 -14.52
C TYR A 42 14.10 -55.08 -14.50
N THR A 43 13.40 -55.46 -13.42
CA THR A 43 12.70 -56.74 -13.35
C THR A 43 11.61 -56.87 -14.40
N PHE A 44 10.79 -55.79 -14.58
CA PHE A 44 9.77 -55.72 -15.61
C PHE A 44 10.39 -55.74 -17.02
N GLY A 45 11.48 -54.96 -17.25
CA GLY A 45 12.20 -54.95 -18.52
C GLY A 45 12.72 -56.34 -18.92
N LEU A 46 13.23 -57.10 -17.99
CA LEU A 46 13.63 -58.52 -18.23
C LEU A 46 12.40 -59.40 -18.50
N ALA A 47 11.34 -59.28 -17.68
CA ALA A 47 10.12 -60.05 -17.88
C ALA A 47 9.50 -59.85 -19.28
N VAL A 48 9.43 -58.57 -19.74
CA VAL A 48 8.96 -58.28 -21.11
C VAL A 48 9.87 -58.91 -22.19
N ARG A 49 11.18 -58.86 -21.98
CA ARG A 49 12.14 -59.48 -22.90
C ARG A 49 11.99 -61.00 -22.98
N MET A 50 11.54 -61.66 -21.92
CA MET A 50 11.29 -63.09 -21.84
C MET A 50 10.00 -63.56 -22.54
N LEU A 51 9.13 -62.62 -22.94
CA LEU A 51 7.94 -62.92 -23.73
C LEU A 51 8.25 -63.15 -25.23
N ASP A 52 9.49 -62.89 -25.65
CA ASP A 52 9.93 -63.12 -27.03
C ASP A 52 10.16 -64.64 -27.27
N PRO A 53 9.39 -65.32 -28.14
CA PRO A 53 9.47 -66.76 -28.38
C PRO A 53 10.82 -67.24 -28.96
N GLY A 54 11.64 -66.34 -29.47
CA GLY A 54 12.94 -66.63 -30.06
C GLY A 54 14.09 -66.73 -29.05
N ILE A 55 13.82 -66.54 -27.74
CA ILE A 55 14.84 -66.59 -26.70
C ILE A 55 14.61 -67.83 -25.84
N GLU A 56 15.55 -68.77 -25.87
CA GLU A 56 15.59 -69.82 -24.84
C GLU A 56 15.82 -69.16 -23.47
N ALA A 57 14.74 -68.97 -22.76
CA ALA A 57 14.70 -68.24 -21.49
C ALA A 57 15.30 -69.11 -20.37
N GLY A 58 16.60 -69.09 -20.30
CA GLY A 58 17.30 -69.78 -19.22
C GLY A 58 17.16 -69.02 -17.89
N ARG A 59 17.12 -69.82 -16.77
CA ARG A 59 17.30 -69.31 -15.39
C ARG A 59 18.51 -68.36 -15.25
N ALA A 60 19.49 -68.49 -16.17
CA ALA A 60 20.71 -67.69 -16.19
C ALA A 60 20.47 -66.14 -16.21
N PHE A 61 19.56 -65.64 -17.03
CA PHE A 61 19.32 -64.17 -17.12
C PHE A 61 18.72 -63.57 -15.85
N TRP A 62 17.89 -64.33 -15.10
CA TRP A 62 17.37 -63.91 -13.80
C TRP A 62 18.46 -63.89 -12.74
N VAL A 63 19.39 -64.84 -12.77
CA VAL A 63 20.55 -64.88 -11.89
C VAL A 63 21.50 -63.73 -12.22
N ASP A 64 21.78 -63.50 -13.50
CA ASP A 64 22.64 -62.40 -13.94
C ASP A 64 22.06 -61.05 -13.56
N LEU A 65 20.74 -60.86 -13.71
CA LEU A 65 20.07 -59.63 -13.23
C LEU A 65 20.15 -59.48 -11.72
N ALA A 66 19.94 -60.56 -10.95
CA ALA A 66 20.04 -60.53 -9.50
C ALA A 66 21.45 -60.15 -9.02
N VAL A 67 22.48 -60.67 -9.69
CA VAL A 67 23.90 -60.36 -9.41
C VAL A 67 24.22 -58.89 -9.78
N ALA A 68 23.67 -58.38 -10.90
CA ALA A 68 23.91 -57.01 -11.35
C ALA A 68 23.06 -55.96 -10.61
N MET A 69 21.95 -56.35 -9.99
CA MET A 69 20.98 -55.43 -9.40
C MET A 69 21.58 -54.46 -8.37
N PRO A 70 22.44 -54.89 -7.42
CA PRO A 70 23.07 -53.92 -6.48
C PRO A 70 23.88 -52.87 -7.19
N ALA A 71 24.62 -53.22 -8.25
CA ALA A 71 25.40 -52.25 -9.03
C ALA A 71 24.49 -51.29 -9.81
N ILE A 72 23.40 -51.78 -10.40
CA ILE A 72 22.40 -50.98 -11.10
C ILE A 72 21.78 -49.93 -10.15
N VAL A 73 21.36 -50.34 -8.96
CA VAL A 73 20.79 -49.47 -7.94
C VAL A 73 21.80 -48.41 -7.51
N VAL A 74 23.02 -48.79 -7.19
CA VAL A 74 24.07 -47.86 -6.74
C VAL A 74 24.38 -46.82 -7.81
N ILE A 75 24.50 -47.21 -9.07
CA ILE A 75 24.80 -46.29 -10.18
C ILE A 75 23.70 -45.28 -10.36
N HIS A 76 22.43 -45.69 -10.35
CA HIS A 76 21.29 -44.76 -10.46
C HIS A 76 21.20 -43.81 -9.26
N ILE A 77 21.37 -44.34 -8.03
CA ILE A 77 21.32 -43.52 -6.81
C ILE A 77 22.46 -42.51 -6.79
N VAL A 78 23.71 -42.94 -7.09
CA VAL A 78 24.87 -42.04 -7.14
C VAL A 78 24.70 -40.97 -8.20
N ALA A 79 24.21 -41.30 -9.41
CA ALA A 79 23.95 -40.33 -10.45
C ALA A 79 22.91 -39.27 -10.00
N ASN A 80 21.84 -39.70 -9.33
CA ASN A 80 20.82 -38.79 -8.81
C ASN A 80 21.34 -37.93 -7.63
N VAL A 81 22.21 -38.48 -6.75
CA VAL A 81 22.88 -37.69 -5.70
C VAL A 81 23.79 -36.62 -6.30
N LEU A 82 24.63 -37.00 -7.27
CA LEU A 82 25.55 -36.09 -7.94
C LEU A 82 24.80 -34.98 -8.74
N ALA A 83 23.64 -35.30 -9.28
CA ALA A 83 22.76 -34.34 -9.94
C ALA A 83 21.96 -33.50 -8.95
N GLY A 84 22.08 -33.72 -7.62
CA GLY A 84 21.37 -32.94 -6.61
C GLY A 84 19.87 -33.25 -6.46
N ALA A 85 19.41 -34.40 -7.01
CA ALA A 85 17.98 -34.71 -7.08
C ALA A 85 17.30 -35.00 -5.71
N TYR A 86 18.05 -35.13 -4.62
CA TYR A 86 17.52 -35.38 -3.27
C TYR A 86 17.45 -34.14 -2.37
N GLY A 87 18.03 -32.99 -2.78
CA GLY A 87 18.04 -31.77 -1.99
C GLY A 87 16.87 -30.79 -2.28
N HIS A 88 15.92 -31.17 -3.15
CA HIS A 88 14.88 -30.25 -3.64
C HIS A 88 13.50 -30.57 -3.08
N VAL A 89 12.72 -29.52 -2.81
CA VAL A 89 11.29 -29.64 -2.50
C VAL A 89 10.53 -29.75 -3.82
N TRP A 90 10.21 -30.98 -4.21
CA TRP A 90 9.62 -31.32 -5.53
C TRP A 90 8.26 -30.67 -5.80
N GLU A 91 7.60 -30.15 -4.79
CA GLU A 91 6.35 -29.38 -4.91
C GLU A 91 6.55 -28.08 -5.69
N TYR A 92 7.76 -27.49 -5.62
CA TYR A 92 8.13 -26.22 -6.28
C TYR A 92 9.17 -26.39 -7.41
N ALA A 93 9.47 -27.62 -7.80
CA ALA A 93 10.50 -27.91 -8.80
C ALA A 93 10.22 -27.23 -10.16
N SER A 94 11.24 -26.58 -10.73
CA SER A 94 11.22 -25.92 -12.04
C SER A 94 11.50 -26.89 -13.20
N THR A 95 11.56 -26.37 -14.42
CA THR A 95 12.01 -27.13 -15.59
C THR A 95 13.47 -27.55 -15.49
N ASP A 96 14.29 -26.80 -14.75
CA ASP A 96 15.71 -27.09 -14.61
C ASP A 96 15.96 -28.34 -13.75
N GLU A 97 15.20 -28.53 -12.67
CA GLU A 97 15.26 -29.75 -11.87
C GLU A 97 14.75 -30.99 -12.63
N ALA A 98 13.78 -30.81 -13.52
CA ALA A 98 13.34 -31.89 -14.39
C ALA A 98 14.44 -32.34 -15.36
N VAL A 99 15.18 -31.38 -15.95
CA VAL A 99 16.33 -31.65 -16.82
C VAL A 99 17.43 -32.38 -16.06
N GLN A 100 17.69 -32.03 -14.79
CA GLN A 100 18.68 -32.70 -13.94
C GLN A 100 18.35 -34.19 -13.74
N VAL A 101 17.10 -34.56 -13.47
CA VAL A 101 16.66 -35.96 -13.32
C VAL A 101 16.79 -36.69 -14.64
N VAL A 102 16.44 -36.10 -15.76
CA VAL A 102 16.61 -36.72 -17.09
C VAL A 102 18.09 -36.98 -17.36
N LEU A 103 18.95 -35.99 -17.13
CA LEU A 103 20.38 -36.09 -17.38
C LEU A 103 21.03 -37.16 -16.49
N ALA A 104 20.68 -37.23 -15.19
CA ALA A 104 21.16 -38.26 -14.28
C ALA A 104 20.80 -39.66 -14.76
N ASN A 105 19.57 -39.85 -15.23
CA ASN A 105 19.12 -41.16 -15.73
C ASN A 105 19.74 -41.55 -17.09
N VAL A 106 19.98 -40.59 -17.97
CA VAL A 106 20.69 -40.79 -19.24
C VAL A 106 22.14 -41.19 -18.97
N VAL A 107 22.83 -40.48 -18.07
CA VAL A 107 24.20 -40.78 -17.70
C VAL A 107 24.33 -42.17 -17.03
N SER A 108 23.43 -42.48 -16.07
CA SER A 108 23.44 -43.81 -15.43
C SER A 108 23.16 -44.92 -16.43
N GLY A 109 22.23 -44.72 -17.38
CA GLY A 109 21.97 -45.69 -18.45
C GLY A 109 23.18 -45.92 -19.35
N ALA A 110 23.90 -44.85 -19.75
CA ALA A 110 25.11 -44.93 -20.55
C ALA A 110 26.24 -45.70 -19.81
N VAL A 111 26.41 -45.39 -18.51
CA VAL A 111 27.37 -46.11 -17.66
C VAL A 111 27.02 -47.59 -17.57
N LEU A 112 25.75 -47.94 -17.37
CA LEU A 112 25.30 -49.33 -17.31
C LEU A 112 25.46 -50.08 -18.61
N LEU A 113 25.24 -49.43 -19.77
CA LEU A 113 25.52 -50.04 -21.08
C LEU A 113 27.00 -50.35 -21.28
N THR A 114 27.88 -49.43 -20.88
CA THR A 114 29.32 -49.60 -20.96
C THR A 114 29.80 -50.74 -20.04
N LEU A 115 29.35 -50.73 -18.78
CA LEU A 115 29.67 -51.79 -17.82
C LEU A 115 29.08 -53.13 -18.22
N GLY A 116 27.87 -53.19 -18.77
CA GLY A 116 27.25 -54.41 -19.30
C GLY A 116 28.00 -54.99 -20.47
N TRP A 117 28.65 -54.15 -21.30
CA TRP A 117 29.55 -54.61 -22.37
C TRP A 117 30.82 -55.29 -21.80
N PHE A 118 31.41 -54.69 -20.78
CA PHE A 118 32.57 -55.29 -20.08
C PHE A 118 32.21 -56.56 -19.29
N ALA A 119 31.06 -56.57 -18.57
CA ALA A 119 30.61 -57.67 -17.72
C ALA A 119 30.41 -58.97 -18.49
N ARG A 120 30.10 -58.89 -19.81
CA ARG A 120 30.03 -60.06 -20.69
C ARG A 120 31.34 -60.84 -20.76
N GLN A 121 32.49 -60.19 -20.61
CA GLN A 121 33.80 -60.85 -20.60
C GLN A 121 34.04 -61.73 -19.32
N PHE A 122 33.22 -61.43 -18.28
CA PHE A 122 33.28 -62.16 -16.99
C PHE A 122 32.08 -63.13 -16.79
N GLY A 123 31.33 -63.43 -17.87
CA GLY A 123 30.24 -64.37 -17.86
C GLY A 123 28.90 -63.85 -17.37
N VAL A 124 28.77 -62.55 -17.04
CA VAL A 124 27.48 -61.91 -16.68
C VAL A 124 26.88 -61.31 -17.95
N VAL A 125 25.78 -61.86 -18.42
CA VAL A 125 25.15 -61.44 -19.70
C VAL A 125 23.80 -60.81 -19.45
N LEU A 126 23.77 -59.46 -19.35
CA LEU A 126 22.53 -58.70 -19.38
C LEU A 126 22.25 -58.22 -20.81
N PRO A 127 21.02 -58.49 -21.37
CA PRO A 127 20.64 -57.97 -22.67
C PRO A 127 20.59 -56.44 -22.67
N PHE A 128 21.19 -55.78 -23.66
CA PHE A 128 21.17 -54.30 -23.76
C PHE A 128 19.77 -53.74 -23.77
N ALA A 129 18.80 -54.42 -24.37
CA ALA A 129 17.40 -54.03 -24.35
C ALA A 129 16.84 -53.87 -22.93
N VAL A 130 17.26 -54.75 -21.99
CA VAL A 130 16.82 -54.68 -20.57
C VAL A 130 17.39 -53.44 -19.90
N ILE A 131 18.63 -53.05 -20.21
CA ILE A 131 19.25 -51.83 -19.66
C ILE A 131 18.51 -50.58 -20.19
N VAL A 132 18.25 -50.53 -21.49
CA VAL A 132 17.55 -49.37 -22.12
C VAL A 132 16.11 -49.24 -21.61
N VAL A 133 15.36 -50.36 -21.62
CA VAL A 133 13.96 -50.37 -21.14
C VAL A 133 13.91 -50.09 -19.63
N GLY A 134 14.79 -50.72 -18.84
CA GLY A 134 14.88 -50.52 -17.39
C GLY A 134 15.20 -49.04 -17.03
N SER A 135 16.20 -48.44 -17.71
CA SER A 135 16.54 -47.02 -17.47
C SER A 135 15.37 -46.07 -17.88
N GLY A 136 14.70 -46.38 -19.03
CA GLY A 136 13.53 -45.58 -19.48
C GLY A 136 12.35 -45.66 -18.51
N LEU A 137 12.05 -46.85 -18.00
CA LEU A 137 10.99 -47.04 -17.01
C LEU A 137 11.37 -46.43 -15.65
N THR A 138 12.64 -46.47 -15.26
CA THR A 138 13.17 -45.81 -14.06
C THR A 138 12.95 -44.30 -14.17
N LEU A 139 13.31 -43.68 -15.30
CA LEU A 139 13.07 -42.27 -15.56
C LEU A 139 11.58 -41.91 -15.49
N ALA A 140 10.74 -42.72 -16.13
CA ALA A 140 9.27 -42.49 -16.13
C ALA A 140 8.69 -42.62 -14.71
N GLY A 141 9.10 -43.63 -13.94
CA GLY A 141 8.66 -43.88 -12.56
C GLY A 141 9.09 -42.75 -11.60
N MET A 142 10.37 -42.38 -11.66
CA MET A 142 10.90 -41.27 -10.86
C MET A 142 10.22 -39.94 -11.23
N GLY A 143 10.00 -39.69 -12.52
CA GLY A 143 9.24 -38.50 -13.00
C GLY A 143 7.81 -38.49 -12.47
N LEU A 144 7.09 -39.60 -12.54
CA LEU A 144 5.72 -39.74 -12.06
C LEU A 144 5.61 -39.48 -10.55
N VAL A 145 6.53 -39.99 -9.74
CA VAL A 145 6.55 -39.82 -8.28
C VAL A 145 6.90 -38.38 -7.93
N ARG A 146 7.92 -37.80 -8.56
CA ARG A 146 8.40 -36.44 -8.27
C ARG A 146 7.44 -35.34 -8.75
N PHE A 147 6.81 -35.53 -9.90
CA PHE A 147 5.85 -34.55 -10.45
C PHE A 147 4.37 -34.90 -10.17
N ARG A 148 4.13 -35.88 -9.28
CA ARG A 148 2.79 -36.31 -8.87
C ARG A 148 1.90 -35.14 -8.40
N SER A 149 2.43 -34.27 -7.57
CA SER A 149 1.69 -33.11 -7.06
C SER A 149 1.21 -32.21 -8.18
N ARG A 150 2.04 -31.97 -9.21
CA ARG A 150 1.66 -31.17 -10.39
C ARG A 150 0.66 -31.86 -11.30
N MET A 151 0.77 -33.16 -11.49
CA MET A 151 -0.16 -33.92 -12.37
C MET A 151 -1.54 -34.10 -11.73
N PHE A 152 -1.62 -34.16 -10.39
CA PHE A 152 -2.87 -34.42 -9.67
C PHE A 152 -3.43 -33.19 -8.95
N SER A 153 -2.70 -32.07 -8.80
CA SER A 153 -3.22 -30.80 -8.25
C SER A 153 -4.29 -30.18 -9.15
N PHE A 154 -4.25 -30.43 -10.46
CA PHE A 154 -5.30 -30.01 -11.39
C PHE A 154 -6.69 -30.64 -11.12
N ARG A 155 -6.77 -31.72 -10.32
CA ARG A 155 -8.03 -32.45 -10.06
C ARG A 155 -8.64 -32.23 -8.67
N ARG A 156 -7.99 -31.48 -7.76
CA ARG A 156 -8.38 -31.45 -6.34
C ARG A 156 -9.18 -30.20 -5.90
N SER A 157 -9.57 -29.31 -6.79
CA SER A 157 -10.30 -28.10 -6.43
C SER A 157 -11.76 -28.14 -6.93
N GLU A 158 -12.53 -29.12 -6.51
CA GLU A 158 -13.98 -29.14 -6.80
C GLU A 158 -14.82 -28.37 -5.75
N GLY A 159 -14.21 -27.78 -4.71
CA GLY A 159 -14.90 -27.11 -3.62
C GLY A 159 -14.39 -25.73 -3.23
N GLY A 160 -13.51 -25.08 -4.00
CA GLY A 160 -12.97 -23.76 -3.70
C GLY A 160 -13.65 -22.62 -4.45
N ALA A 161 -13.57 -21.38 -3.92
CA ALA A 161 -14.06 -20.16 -4.55
C ALA A 161 -13.53 -20.03 -5.98
N ARG A 162 -14.42 -19.70 -6.92
CA ARG A 162 -14.11 -19.56 -8.36
C ARG A 162 -13.55 -18.17 -8.60
N MET A 163 -12.31 -18.10 -9.04
CA MET A 163 -11.55 -16.86 -9.21
C MET A 163 -11.23 -16.58 -10.66
N ILE A 164 -11.33 -15.31 -11.06
CA ILE A 164 -10.72 -14.79 -12.30
C ILE A 164 -9.63 -13.80 -11.95
N ILE A 165 -8.63 -13.71 -12.82
CA ILE A 165 -7.49 -12.81 -12.68
C ILE A 165 -7.57 -11.74 -13.77
N VAL A 166 -7.56 -10.48 -13.38
CA VAL A 166 -7.47 -9.33 -14.29
C VAL A 166 -6.00 -8.97 -14.48
N GLY A 167 -5.56 -9.03 -15.74
CA GLY A 167 -4.16 -8.85 -16.14
C GLY A 167 -3.62 -10.10 -16.85
N THR A 168 -2.74 -9.90 -17.84
CA THR A 168 -2.13 -10.97 -18.64
C THR A 168 -0.60 -10.94 -18.62
N GLY A 169 -0.01 -10.17 -17.70
CA GLY A 169 1.43 -10.05 -17.49
C GLY A 169 2.08 -11.28 -16.84
N ARG A 170 3.40 -11.21 -16.66
CA ARG A 170 4.19 -12.27 -16.00
C ARG A 170 3.75 -12.51 -14.56
N GLU A 171 3.39 -11.46 -13.85
CA GLU A 171 2.91 -11.49 -12.46
C GLU A 171 1.58 -12.24 -12.35
N ALA A 172 0.63 -11.95 -13.25
CA ALA A 172 -0.65 -12.66 -13.32
C ALA A 172 -0.48 -14.16 -13.60
N ALA A 173 0.46 -14.52 -14.50
CA ALA A 173 0.79 -15.92 -14.77
C ALA A 173 1.49 -16.61 -13.59
N ALA A 174 2.33 -15.90 -12.85
CA ALA A 174 2.99 -16.40 -11.65
C ALA A 174 1.98 -16.61 -10.52
N PHE A 175 1.12 -15.62 -10.28
CA PHE A 175 0.05 -15.69 -9.31
C PHE A 175 -0.92 -16.85 -9.59
N ALA A 176 -1.36 -17.04 -10.83
CA ALA A 176 -2.26 -18.12 -11.20
C ALA A 176 -1.71 -19.52 -10.90
N ARG A 177 -0.38 -19.68 -10.91
CA ARG A 177 0.27 -20.94 -10.55
C ARG A 177 0.31 -21.19 -9.04
N GLN A 178 0.33 -20.12 -8.23
CA GLN A 178 0.40 -20.18 -6.78
C GLN A 178 -0.99 -20.14 -6.11
N ALA A 179 -1.98 -19.54 -6.76
CA ALA A 179 -3.33 -19.35 -6.22
C ALA A 179 -4.01 -20.64 -5.68
N PRO A 180 -3.84 -21.83 -6.31
CA PRO A 180 -4.41 -23.07 -5.78
C PRO A 180 -3.86 -23.50 -4.41
N SER A 181 -2.67 -23.00 -4.01
CA SER A 181 -2.06 -23.30 -2.71
C SER A 181 -2.44 -22.32 -1.60
N LEU A 182 -3.25 -21.30 -1.89
CA LEU A 182 -3.77 -20.37 -0.89
C LEU A 182 -4.73 -21.06 0.08
N ASN A 183 -4.71 -20.64 1.34
CA ASN A 183 -5.62 -21.11 2.39
C ASN A 183 -7.09 -20.95 1.95
N GLY A 184 -7.80 -22.07 1.78
CA GLY A 184 -9.19 -22.09 1.33
C GLY A 184 -9.44 -22.71 -0.05
N GLY A 185 -8.37 -22.99 -0.83
CA GLY A 185 -8.49 -23.70 -2.13
C GLY A 185 -9.24 -22.88 -3.18
N CYS A 186 -8.63 -21.81 -3.73
CA CYS A 186 -9.22 -21.05 -4.84
C CYS A 186 -9.03 -21.78 -6.17
N ARG A 187 -10.07 -21.80 -7.02
CA ARG A 187 -10.03 -22.32 -8.39
C ARG A 187 -9.94 -21.17 -9.38
N VAL A 188 -8.76 -20.97 -10.00
CA VAL A 188 -8.62 -20.00 -11.08
C VAL A 188 -9.33 -20.52 -12.33
N VAL A 189 -10.33 -19.80 -12.80
CA VAL A 189 -11.16 -20.14 -13.98
C VAL A 189 -10.52 -19.64 -15.27
N GLY A 190 -9.84 -18.47 -15.21
CA GLY A 190 -9.15 -17.88 -16.36
C GLY A 190 -8.75 -16.44 -16.10
N PHE A 191 -8.34 -15.77 -17.20
CA PHE A 191 -7.85 -14.39 -17.19
C PHE A 191 -8.79 -13.45 -17.93
N ILE A 192 -8.80 -12.19 -17.52
CA ILE A 192 -9.37 -11.06 -18.28
C ILE A 192 -8.19 -10.23 -18.80
N ALA A 193 -8.17 -10.00 -20.11
CA ALA A 193 -7.11 -9.22 -20.75
C ALA A 193 -7.36 -7.73 -20.64
N ASP A 194 -6.27 -6.98 -20.60
CA ASP A 194 -6.27 -5.53 -20.46
C ASP A 194 -6.78 -4.79 -21.70
N SER A 195 -6.42 -5.27 -22.87
CA SER A 195 -6.81 -4.65 -24.14
C SER A 195 -7.29 -5.71 -25.14
N PRO A 196 -8.15 -5.33 -26.08
CA PRO A 196 -8.59 -6.22 -27.15
C PRO A 196 -7.45 -6.46 -28.15
N ASP A 197 -6.68 -7.54 -27.93
CA ASP A 197 -5.82 -8.10 -28.97
C ASP A 197 -6.67 -9.11 -29.77
N PRO A 198 -6.77 -9.00 -31.10
CA PRO A 198 -7.64 -9.86 -31.93
C PRO A 198 -7.39 -11.37 -31.79
N GLY A 199 -6.28 -11.77 -31.18
CA GLY A 199 -5.95 -13.17 -30.91
C GLY A 199 -6.08 -13.62 -29.47
N SER A 200 -6.47 -12.74 -28.54
CA SER A 200 -6.39 -12.99 -27.08
C SER A 200 -7.32 -14.12 -26.62
N LYS A 201 -8.54 -14.20 -27.14
CA LYS A 201 -9.53 -15.24 -26.76
C LYS A 201 -9.13 -16.68 -27.14
N ALA A 202 -8.19 -16.84 -28.06
CA ALA A 202 -7.66 -18.15 -28.46
C ALA A 202 -6.39 -18.56 -27.70
N ARG A 203 -5.82 -17.67 -26.90
CA ARG A 203 -4.56 -17.90 -26.18
C ARG A 203 -4.81 -18.44 -24.76
N ARG A 204 -3.91 -19.30 -24.31
CA ARG A 204 -3.85 -19.77 -22.91
C ARG A 204 -2.65 -19.17 -22.21
N LEU A 205 -2.84 -18.68 -21.00
CA LEU A 205 -1.78 -18.19 -20.12
C LEU A 205 -1.69 -19.13 -18.91
N ALA A 206 -0.52 -19.63 -18.59
CA ALA A 206 -0.30 -20.62 -17.52
C ALA A 206 -1.25 -21.85 -17.63
N GLY A 207 -1.64 -22.26 -18.87
CA GLY A 207 -2.57 -23.36 -19.11
C GLY A 207 -4.06 -23.01 -19.00
N LEU A 208 -4.40 -21.80 -18.55
CA LEU A 208 -5.77 -21.32 -18.36
C LEU A 208 -6.22 -20.41 -19.52
N PRO A 209 -7.53 -20.39 -19.86
CA PRO A 209 -8.04 -19.57 -20.96
C PRO A 209 -8.09 -18.08 -20.61
N ILE A 210 -7.93 -17.21 -21.61
CA ILE A 210 -8.31 -15.82 -21.54
C ILE A 210 -9.80 -15.74 -21.89
N LEU A 211 -10.63 -15.31 -20.92
CA LEU A 211 -12.09 -15.38 -21.00
C LEU A 211 -12.71 -14.21 -21.72
N GLY A 212 -12.02 -13.07 -21.75
CA GLY A 212 -12.49 -11.84 -22.36
C GLY A 212 -11.55 -10.68 -22.11
N VAL A 213 -12.03 -9.48 -22.42
CA VAL A 213 -11.40 -8.20 -22.11
C VAL A 213 -12.15 -7.51 -20.97
N LEU A 214 -11.62 -6.40 -20.45
CA LEU A 214 -12.20 -5.68 -19.32
C LEU A 214 -13.69 -5.38 -19.47
N SER A 215 -14.14 -4.94 -20.63
CA SER A 215 -15.58 -4.72 -20.91
C SER A 215 -16.45 -5.97 -20.77
N ASP A 216 -15.87 -7.16 -20.88
CA ASP A 216 -16.59 -8.43 -20.77
C ASP A 216 -16.70 -8.92 -19.30
N ILE A 217 -16.04 -8.27 -18.33
CA ILE A 217 -15.84 -8.78 -16.96
C ILE A 217 -17.16 -9.12 -16.26
N SER A 218 -18.14 -8.22 -16.29
CA SER A 218 -19.45 -8.42 -15.66
C SER A 218 -20.21 -9.59 -16.26
N SER A 219 -20.13 -9.76 -17.60
CA SER A 219 -20.75 -10.88 -18.30
C SER A 219 -20.05 -12.21 -18.00
N VAL A 220 -18.73 -12.22 -17.87
CA VAL A 220 -17.93 -13.39 -17.51
C VAL A 220 -18.21 -13.82 -16.07
N ILE A 221 -18.31 -12.87 -15.14
CA ILE A 221 -18.64 -13.16 -13.73
C ILE A 221 -20.00 -13.88 -13.66
N LYS A 222 -21.05 -13.33 -14.28
CA LYS A 222 -22.40 -13.92 -14.30
C LYS A 222 -22.44 -15.27 -15.02
N ALA A 223 -21.81 -15.39 -16.20
CA ALA A 223 -21.85 -16.60 -17.01
C ALA A 223 -21.04 -17.77 -16.41
N ARG A 224 -20.03 -17.47 -15.62
CA ARG A 224 -19.12 -18.46 -15.05
C ARG A 224 -19.26 -18.64 -13.55
N ASP A 225 -20.20 -17.93 -12.92
CA ASP A 225 -20.45 -18.01 -11.47
C ASP A 225 -19.16 -17.79 -10.69
N ILE A 226 -18.58 -16.61 -10.85
CA ILE A 226 -17.29 -16.23 -10.27
C ILE A 226 -17.51 -15.59 -8.92
N ASP A 227 -16.86 -16.13 -7.89
CA ASP A 227 -16.93 -15.65 -6.52
C ASP A 227 -15.92 -14.53 -6.23
N GLU A 228 -14.77 -14.54 -6.95
CA GLU A 228 -13.65 -13.67 -6.63
C GLU A 228 -12.95 -13.14 -7.90
N VAL A 229 -12.63 -11.85 -7.89
CA VAL A 229 -11.85 -11.17 -8.93
C VAL A 229 -10.57 -10.64 -8.31
N VAL A 230 -9.41 -11.06 -8.83
CA VAL A 230 -8.11 -10.56 -8.37
C VAL A 230 -7.48 -9.70 -9.47
N VAL A 231 -7.21 -8.44 -9.13
CA VAL A 231 -6.51 -7.49 -10.00
C VAL A 231 -5.02 -7.60 -9.73
N VAL A 232 -4.22 -7.83 -10.77
CA VAL A 232 -2.77 -8.08 -10.63
C VAL A 232 -1.97 -7.05 -11.39
N GLY A 233 -1.03 -6.38 -10.70
CA GLY A 233 -0.09 -5.43 -11.31
C GLY A 233 -0.76 -4.21 -11.96
N ALA A 234 -1.95 -3.85 -11.52
CA ALA A 234 -2.70 -2.72 -12.04
C ALA A 234 -2.39 -1.44 -11.24
N ASP A 235 -2.33 -0.33 -11.96
CA ASP A 235 -2.36 1.00 -11.35
C ASP A 235 -3.75 1.35 -10.80
N ALA A 236 -3.84 2.47 -10.11
CA ALA A 236 -5.10 2.91 -9.48
C ALA A 236 -6.21 3.22 -10.50
N ALA A 237 -5.86 3.72 -11.70
CA ALA A 237 -6.85 4.02 -12.73
C ALA A 237 -7.52 2.74 -13.21
N ARG A 238 -6.72 1.71 -13.41
CA ARG A 238 -7.20 0.39 -13.82
C ARG A 238 -7.96 -0.33 -12.72
N THR A 239 -7.47 -0.24 -11.50
CA THR A 239 -8.19 -0.81 -10.33
C THR A 239 -9.57 -0.18 -10.21
N ARG A 240 -9.69 1.15 -10.40
CA ARG A 240 -10.98 1.86 -10.44
C ARG A 240 -11.90 1.35 -11.55
N GLU A 241 -11.37 1.22 -12.77
CA GLU A 241 -12.13 0.72 -13.92
C GLU A 241 -12.70 -0.69 -13.65
N VAL A 242 -11.89 -1.59 -13.08
CA VAL A 242 -12.35 -2.94 -12.69
C VAL A 242 -13.44 -2.87 -11.63
N VAL A 243 -13.26 -2.05 -10.59
CA VAL A 243 -14.26 -1.88 -9.53
C VAL A 243 -15.57 -1.34 -10.12
N ASP A 244 -15.50 -0.31 -10.97
CA ASP A 244 -16.68 0.29 -11.58
C ASP A 244 -17.44 -0.71 -12.49
N LEU A 245 -16.71 -1.53 -13.25
CA LEU A 245 -17.30 -2.59 -14.07
C LEU A 245 -17.89 -3.75 -13.25
N CYS A 246 -17.46 -3.90 -12.00
CA CYS A 246 -17.98 -4.91 -11.07
C CYS A 246 -19.05 -4.38 -10.12
N LEU A 247 -19.51 -3.13 -10.27
CA LEU A 247 -20.52 -2.53 -9.39
C LEU A 247 -21.87 -3.30 -9.38
N ASP A 248 -22.24 -3.94 -10.47
CA ASP A 248 -23.52 -4.64 -10.67
C ASP A 248 -23.42 -6.17 -10.59
N VAL A 249 -22.30 -6.69 -10.09
CA VAL A 249 -22.08 -8.14 -9.95
C VAL A 249 -21.66 -8.49 -8.53
N ASP A 250 -22.07 -9.68 -8.09
CA ASP A 250 -21.76 -10.19 -6.75
C ASP A 250 -20.46 -11.02 -6.81
N ALA A 251 -19.32 -10.34 -6.74
CA ALA A 251 -18.00 -10.98 -6.68
C ALA A 251 -17.08 -10.19 -5.76
N ARG A 252 -16.31 -10.90 -4.94
CA ARG A 252 -15.33 -10.28 -4.03
C ARG A 252 -14.15 -9.75 -4.83
N LEU A 253 -13.80 -8.49 -4.60
CA LEU A 253 -12.70 -7.83 -5.30
C LEU A 253 -11.44 -7.79 -4.44
N ARG A 254 -10.32 -8.28 -4.98
CA ARG A 254 -9.00 -8.28 -4.32
C ARG A 254 -7.93 -7.74 -5.26
N ILE A 255 -6.83 -7.30 -4.70
CA ILE A 255 -5.68 -6.79 -5.44
C ILE A 255 -4.40 -7.52 -5.01
N LEU A 256 -3.55 -7.82 -5.99
CA LEU A 256 -2.13 -8.08 -5.79
C LEU A 256 -1.37 -6.81 -6.21
N PRO A 257 -0.80 -6.04 -5.27
CA PRO A 257 -0.08 -4.81 -5.57
C PRO A 257 1.07 -5.04 -6.56
N ALA A 258 1.47 -4.00 -7.31
CA ALA A 258 2.64 -4.08 -8.19
C ALA A 258 3.93 -4.28 -7.37
N ALA A 259 4.93 -4.93 -7.97
CA ALA A 259 6.20 -5.25 -7.30
C ALA A 259 6.96 -4.00 -6.83
N GLU A 260 6.72 -2.85 -7.46
CA GLU A 260 7.31 -1.55 -7.11
C GLU A 260 6.77 -1.00 -5.78
N ASP A 261 5.55 -1.38 -5.39
CA ASP A 261 4.92 -0.97 -4.12
C ASP A 261 5.41 -1.79 -2.91
N VAL A 262 6.14 -2.89 -3.15
CA VAL A 262 6.66 -3.78 -2.10
C VAL A 262 8.18 -3.75 -2.14
N MET A 263 8.78 -2.87 -1.37
CA MET A 263 10.24 -2.84 -1.18
C MET A 263 10.73 -4.22 -0.68
N GLN A 264 11.51 -4.89 -1.52
CA GLN A 264 12.39 -6.02 -1.18
C GLN A 264 11.70 -7.29 -0.66
N ASP A 265 10.82 -7.93 -1.46
CA ASP A 265 10.82 -9.41 -1.51
C ASP A 265 9.87 -9.90 -2.62
N ARG A 266 10.08 -11.13 -3.08
CA ARG A 266 9.31 -11.72 -4.18
C ARG A 266 7.83 -11.76 -3.83
N LEU A 267 6.99 -11.08 -4.62
CA LEU A 267 5.53 -11.15 -4.52
C LEU A 267 5.07 -12.60 -4.42
N THR A 268 4.34 -12.91 -3.39
CA THR A 268 3.76 -14.22 -3.15
C THR A 268 2.24 -14.14 -3.21
N ALA A 269 1.59 -15.26 -3.41
CA ALA A 269 0.13 -15.32 -3.36
C ALA A 269 -0.45 -14.91 -1.98
N LEU A 270 0.39 -14.79 -0.95
CA LEU A 270 0.01 -14.29 0.39
C LEU A 270 -0.18 -12.77 0.43
N ASP A 271 0.33 -12.03 -0.56
CA ASP A 271 0.24 -10.56 -0.63
C ASP A 271 -1.10 -10.08 -1.22
N VAL A 272 -1.97 -11.00 -1.63
CA VAL A 272 -3.31 -10.68 -2.09
C VAL A 272 -4.18 -10.21 -0.92
N ARG A 273 -4.68 -9.00 -1.04
CA ARG A 273 -5.53 -8.36 -0.03
C ARG A 273 -6.81 -7.79 -0.64
N ASP A 274 -7.78 -7.50 0.18
CA ASP A 274 -8.98 -6.78 -0.25
C ASP A 274 -8.58 -5.38 -0.76
N ILE A 275 -9.28 -4.89 -1.78
CA ILE A 275 -9.06 -3.54 -2.32
C ILE A 275 -9.39 -2.52 -1.24
N ARG A 276 -8.47 -1.59 -1.02
CA ARG A 276 -8.65 -0.47 -0.10
C ARG A 276 -9.07 0.77 -0.87
N VAL A 277 -9.60 1.75 -0.17
CA VAL A 277 -10.00 3.03 -0.78
C VAL A 277 -8.81 3.76 -1.41
N GLU A 278 -7.64 3.63 -0.78
CA GLU A 278 -6.40 4.18 -1.29
C GLU A 278 -6.09 3.65 -2.70
N ASP A 279 -6.30 2.36 -2.94
CA ASP A 279 -6.05 1.74 -4.25
C ASP A 279 -6.94 2.30 -5.37
N LEU A 280 -8.09 2.90 -5.02
CA LEU A 280 -9.03 3.51 -5.97
C LEU A 280 -8.73 4.96 -6.28
N LEU A 281 -8.00 5.64 -5.40
CA LEU A 281 -7.83 7.09 -5.44
C LEU A 281 -6.38 7.52 -5.70
N VAL A 282 -5.42 6.57 -5.61
CA VAL A 282 -4.00 6.85 -5.80
C VAL A 282 -3.69 7.05 -7.28
N ARG A 283 -2.89 8.07 -7.56
CA ARG A 283 -2.22 8.30 -8.82
C ARG A 283 -0.96 7.44 -8.94
N PRO A 284 -0.41 7.23 -10.14
CA PRO A 284 0.95 6.72 -10.27
C PRO A 284 1.89 7.61 -9.46
N GLN A 285 2.62 7.04 -8.52
CA GLN A 285 3.67 7.76 -7.81
C GLN A 285 4.73 8.17 -8.83
N ILE A 286 4.97 9.46 -8.95
CA ILE A 286 6.09 9.97 -9.73
C ILE A 286 7.31 9.79 -8.83
N ALA A 287 8.31 9.08 -9.33
CA ALA A 287 9.58 8.95 -8.62
C ALA A 287 10.16 10.34 -8.35
N THR A 288 10.23 10.71 -7.08
CA THR A 288 10.64 12.04 -6.63
C THR A 288 12.07 11.99 -6.13
N ASP A 289 12.85 13.00 -6.51
CA ASP A 289 14.21 13.17 -5.99
C ASP A 289 14.14 13.82 -4.60
N LEU A 290 14.49 13.06 -3.57
CA LEU A 290 14.49 13.49 -2.18
C LEU A 290 15.85 13.99 -1.70
N THR A 291 16.81 14.21 -2.59
CA THR A 291 18.18 14.64 -2.24
C THR A 291 18.16 16.01 -1.54
N GLU A 292 17.43 16.99 -2.08
CA GLU A 292 17.32 18.32 -1.45
C GLU A 292 16.61 18.26 -0.08
N VAL A 293 15.66 17.36 0.10
CA VAL A 293 15.01 17.11 1.40
C VAL A 293 15.99 16.52 2.40
N ALA A 294 16.82 15.56 1.97
CA ALA A 294 17.85 14.98 2.81
C ALA A 294 18.89 16.03 3.25
N GLU A 295 19.36 16.89 2.34
CA GLU A 295 20.27 17.99 2.65
C GLU A 295 19.65 19.00 3.64
N LEU A 296 18.36 19.29 3.50
CA LEU A 296 17.64 20.18 4.40
C LEU A 296 17.54 19.61 5.82
N LEU A 297 17.21 18.32 5.98
CA LEU A 297 16.82 17.72 7.26
C LEU A 297 17.97 17.04 8.00
N GLN A 298 19.01 16.58 7.30
CA GLN A 298 20.12 15.85 7.91
C GLN A 298 20.84 16.69 8.97
N GLY A 299 20.96 16.11 10.17
CA GLY A 299 21.67 16.74 11.29
C GLY A 299 20.94 17.94 11.90
N ARG A 300 19.69 18.23 11.54
CA ARG A 300 18.89 19.36 12.05
C ARG A 300 17.98 18.97 13.22
N ARG A 301 17.67 19.93 14.07
CA ARG A 301 16.64 19.81 15.09
C ARG A 301 15.30 20.23 14.47
N VAL A 302 14.40 19.25 14.30
CA VAL A 302 13.11 19.44 13.65
C VAL A 302 11.98 19.38 14.68
N LEU A 303 11.14 20.39 14.72
CA LEU A 303 9.94 20.45 15.56
C LEU A 303 8.70 20.31 14.69
N ILE A 304 7.81 19.40 15.05
CA ILE A 304 6.52 19.22 14.39
C ILE A 304 5.42 19.54 15.39
N THR A 305 4.59 20.55 15.11
CA THR A 305 3.41 20.86 15.93
C THR A 305 2.18 20.14 15.40
N GLY A 306 1.25 19.77 16.27
CA GLY A 306 0.11 18.93 15.90
C GLY A 306 0.54 17.50 15.55
N ALA A 307 1.61 17.03 16.17
CA ALA A 307 2.26 15.75 15.88
C ALA A 307 1.37 14.52 16.17
N GLY A 308 0.39 14.64 17.05
CA GLY A 308 -0.61 13.60 17.31
C GLY A 308 -1.67 13.49 16.21
N GLY A 309 -1.80 14.49 15.33
CA GLY A 309 -2.70 14.49 14.18
C GLY A 309 -2.22 13.62 13.03
N SER A 310 -3.08 13.37 12.04
CA SER A 310 -2.76 12.50 10.89
C SER A 310 -1.57 13.02 10.07
N ILE A 311 -1.55 14.31 9.73
CA ILE A 311 -0.45 14.92 8.95
C ILE A 311 0.81 15.05 9.79
N GLY A 312 0.71 15.58 11.02
CA GLY A 312 1.87 15.77 11.88
C GLY A 312 2.58 14.46 12.21
N SER A 313 1.82 13.39 12.49
CA SER A 313 2.37 12.06 12.76
C SER A 313 3.10 11.47 11.55
N GLU A 314 2.59 11.69 10.35
CA GLU A 314 3.24 11.23 9.11
C GLU A 314 4.50 12.07 8.82
N ILE A 315 4.48 13.38 9.06
CA ILE A 315 5.68 14.23 8.93
C ILE A 315 6.78 13.69 9.87
N VAL A 316 6.45 13.37 11.14
CA VAL A 316 7.42 12.77 12.07
C VAL A 316 7.99 11.48 11.50
N ALA A 317 7.13 10.58 10.99
CA ALA A 317 7.55 9.29 10.45
C ALA A 317 8.52 9.43 9.26
N GLN A 318 8.23 10.33 8.33
CA GLN A 318 9.07 10.54 7.14
C GLN A 318 10.36 11.30 7.47
N VAL A 319 10.30 12.34 8.31
CA VAL A 319 11.49 13.11 8.75
C VAL A 319 12.54 12.21 9.41
N LEU A 320 12.11 11.22 10.19
CA LEU A 320 13.03 10.25 10.80
C LEU A 320 13.88 9.47 9.77
N GLY A 321 13.40 9.29 8.55
CA GLY A 321 14.14 8.65 7.47
C GLY A 321 15.34 9.44 6.96
N PHE A 322 15.42 10.76 7.24
CA PHE A 322 16.47 11.65 6.76
C PHE A 322 17.58 11.94 7.79
N SER A 323 17.70 11.15 8.85
CA SER A 323 18.75 11.25 9.87
C SER A 323 18.88 12.65 10.50
N PRO A 324 17.80 13.25 11.04
CA PRO A 324 17.85 14.51 11.78
C PRO A 324 18.66 14.36 13.05
N ALA A 325 19.19 15.47 13.60
CA ALA A 325 19.87 15.47 14.90
C ALA A 325 18.90 15.14 16.05
N ALA A 326 17.68 15.69 15.98
CA ALA A 326 16.58 15.39 16.90
C ALA A 326 15.24 15.70 16.26
N VAL A 327 14.20 14.95 16.63
CA VAL A 327 12.81 15.20 16.23
C VAL A 327 11.98 15.45 17.49
N TYR A 328 11.32 16.60 17.54
CA TYR A 328 10.43 17.01 18.62
C TYR A 328 8.99 16.99 18.13
N ALA A 329 8.17 16.15 18.72
CA ALA A 329 6.76 15.98 18.41
C ALA A 329 5.90 16.71 19.43
N LEU A 330 5.35 17.87 19.05
CA LEU A 330 4.56 18.73 19.93
C LEU A 330 3.07 18.60 19.65
N ASP A 331 2.29 18.34 20.69
CA ASP A 331 0.82 18.39 20.65
C ASP A 331 0.27 18.84 22.00
N ARG A 332 -0.99 19.30 22.03
CA ARG A 332 -1.72 19.56 23.27
C ARG A 332 -2.49 18.36 23.79
N ASP A 333 -2.78 17.39 22.92
CA ASP A 333 -3.51 16.18 23.26
C ASP A 333 -2.55 15.05 23.63
N GLU A 334 -2.51 14.73 24.94
CA GLU A 334 -1.66 13.69 25.50
C GLU A 334 -1.92 12.32 24.88
N THR A 335 -3.21 11.95 24.70
CA THR A 335 -3.60 10.63 24.19
C THR A 335 -3.18 10.46 22.73
N LEU A 336 -3.43 11.46 21.90
CA LEU A 336 -3.02 11.44 20.49
C LEU A 336 -1.50 11.37 20.36
N LEU A 337 -0.77 12.09 21.21
CA LEU A 337 0.69 12.10 21.22
C LEU A 337 1.27 10.75 21.66
N HIS A 338 0.67 10.15 22.69
CA HIS A 338 1.03 8.81 23.16
C HIS A 338 0.82 7.75 22.08
N ASP A 339 -0.38 7.71 21.49
CA ASP A 339 -0.73 6.75 20.43
C ASP A 339 0.17 6.87 19.19
N ALA A 340 0.51 8.10 18.80
CA ALA A 340 1.42 8.35 17.71
C ALA A 340 2.85 7.90 18.05
N ARG A 341 3.32 8.15 19.27
CA ARG A 341 4.66 7.74 19.74
C ARG A 341 4.90 6.24 19.63
N LEU A 342 3.86 5.42 19.85
CA LEU A 342 3.95 3.96 19.73
C LEU A 342 4.21 3.51 18.27
N LYS A 343 3.89 4.32 17.28
CA LYS A 343 4.03 4.01 15.85
C LYS A 343 5.38 4.42 15.27
N TRP A 344 6.02 5.44 15.85
CA TRP A 344 7.27 5.96 15.34
C TRP A 344 8.46 5.05 15.70
N ARG A 345 9.28 4.76 14.69
CA ARG A 345 10.54 4.02 14.86
C ARG A 345 11.70 5.02 14.86
N GLY A 346 12.29 5.25 16.00
CA GLY A 346 13.42 6.19 16.14
C GLY A 346 13.37 7.03 17.41
N ASN A 347 14.34 7.93 17.56
CA ASN A 347 14.43 8.83 18.71
C ASN A 347 13.57 10.06 18.45
N VAL A 348 12.37 10.07 19.03
CA VAL A 348 11.43 11.19 19.00
C VAL A 348 11.17 11.65 20.42
N GLU A 349 11.37 12.90 20.69
CA GLU A 349 11.03 13.54 21.95
C GLU A 349 9.62 14.13 21.88
N THR A 350 8.74 13.72 22.79
CA THR A 350 7.37 14.19 22.86
C THR A 350 7.28 15.45 23.73
N VAL A 351 6.56 16.46 23.24
CA VAL A 351 6.41 17.76 23.90
C VAL A 351 4.92 18.06 24.09
N LEU A 352 4.46 18.08 25.34
CA LEU A 352 3.08 18.40 25.67
C LEU A 352 2.93 19.91 25.88
N CYS A 353 2.39 20.61 24.85
CA CYS A 353 2.25 22.07 24.87
C CYS A 353 1.01 22.53 24.11
N ASP A 354 0.24 23.43 24.72
CA ASP A 354 -0.84 24.16 24.02
C ASP A 354 -0.27 25.43 23.39
N LEU A 355 -0.39 25.56 22.08
CA LEU A 355 0.14 26.69 21.32
C LEU A 355 -0.58 28.02 21.62
N ARG A 356 -1.74 27.99 22.28
CA ARG A 356 -2.48 29.18 22.73
C ARG A 356 -1.81 29.86 23.93
N GLU A 357 -0.86 29.18 24.60
CA GLU A 357 -0.16 29.67 25.79
C GLU A 357 1.21 30.27 25.40
N PRO A 358 1.33 31.59 25.12
CA PRO A 358 2.52 32.18 24.53
C PRO A 358 3.77 32.02 25.41
N VAL A 359 3.63 32.10 26.73
CA VAL A 359 4.78 31.95 27.66
C VAL A 359 5.33 30.53 27.63
N LYS A 360 4.46 29.52 27.58
CA LYS A 360 4.87 28.12 27.51
C LYS A 360 5.52 27.79 26.17
N VAL A 361 4.92 28.27 25.07
CA VAL A 361 5.48 28.12 23.72
C VAL A 361 6.88 28.72 23.65
N LEU A 362 7.07 29.95 24.15
CA LEU A 362 8.36 30.63 24.13
C LEU A 362 9.41 29.83 24.90
N LYS A 363 9.11 29.40 26.13
CA LYS A 363 10.05 28.59 26.95
C LYS A 363 10.39 27.28 26.25
N THR A 364 9.41 26.59 25.68
CA THR A 364 9.62 25.34 24.93
C THR A 364 10.59 25.56 23.76
N PHE A 365 10.43 26.64 23.02
CA PHE A 365 11.32 26.96 21.90
C PHE A 365 12.73 27.38 22.35
N GLU A 366 12.85 28.09 23.46
CA GLU A 366 14.15 28.44 24.05
C GLU A 366 14.94 27.20 24.51
N GLU A 367 14.24 26.16 25.01
CA GLU A 367 14.84 24.88 25.44
C GLU A 367 15.24 24.00 24.24
N ILE A 368 14.35 23.85 23.28
CA ILE A 368 14.54 22.96 22.12
C ILE A 368 15.45 23.59 21.08
N LYS A 369 15.32 24.90 20.85
CA LYS A 369 15.99 25.65 19.76
C LYS A 369 15.83 24.96 18.41
N PRO A 370 14.60 24.76 17.93
CA PRO A 370 14.37 24.08 16.64
C PRO A 370 14.94 24.90 15.49
N GLU A 371 15.57 24.22 14.52
CA GLU A 371 16.08 24.85 13.30
C GLU A 371 15.02 24.85 12.20
N ILE A 372 14.18 23.82 12.18
CA ILE A 372 13.09 23.65 11.22
C ILE A 372 11.79 23.37 11.98
N VAL A 373 10.72 24.05 11.60
CA VAL A 373 9.40 23.88 12.21
C VAL A 373 8.37 23.54 11.13
N PHE A 374 7.74 22.37 11.25
CA PHE A 374 6.55 22.01 10.51
C PHE A 374 5.30 22.27 11.37
N HIS A 375 4.49 23.25 10.99
CA HIS A 375 3.34 23.66 11.76
C HIS A 375 2.05 23.02 11.20
N ALA A 376 1.71 21.83 11.73
CA ALA A 376 0.50 21.09 11.35
C ALA A 376 -0.63 21.18 12.40
N ALA A 377 -0.41 21.89 13.51
CA ALA A 377 -1.42 22.09 14.54
C ALA A 377 -2.52 23.05 14.04
N ALA A 378 -3.75 22.57 13.94
CA ALA A 378 -4.93 23.37 13.61
C ALA A 378 -6.21 22.63 13.99
N LEU A 379 -7.28 23.37 14.26
CA LEU A 379 -8.64 22.86 14.25
C LEU A 379 -9.18 22.86 12.80
N LYS A 380 -9.87 21.80 12.40
CA LYS A 380 -10.21 21.55 10.98
C LYS A 380 -11.69 21.26 10.68
N HIS A 381 -12.52 21.00 11.70
CA HIS A 381 -13.90 20.59 11.49
C HIS A 381 -14.81 21.81 11.27
N VAL A 382 -15.17 22.08 9.99
CA VAL A 382 -15.95 23.25 9.58
C VAL A 382 -17.22 23.42 10.40
N PRO A 383 -18.13 22.42 10.56
CA PRO A 383 -19.37 22.65 11.29
C PRO A 383 -19.18 23.03 12.76
N VAL A 384 -18.13 22.46 13.39
CA VAL A 384 -17.80 22.79 14.78
C VAL A 384 -17.28 24.22 14.89
N LEU A 385 -16.41 24.64 13.97
CA LEU A 385 -15.80 25.97 14.00
C LEU A 385 -16.78 27.07 13.56
N GLU A 386 -17.80 26.73 12.80
CA GLU A 386 -18.93 27.64 12.59
C GLU A 386 -19.68 27.93 13.90
N SER A 387 -19.80 26.97 14.81
CA SER A 387 -20.43 27.17 16.11
C SER A 387 -19.51 27.81 17.15
N TYR A 388 -18.19 27.61 17.01
CA TYR A 388 -17.17 28.06 17.97
C TYR A 388 -16.03 28.80 17.25
N PRO A 389 -16.30 29.96 16.63
CA PRO A 389 -15.29 30.68 15.85
C PRO A 389 -14.14 31.22 16.68
N GLU A 390 -14.35 31.50 17.97
CA GLU A 390 -13.32 31.89 18.94
C GLU A 390 -12.22 30.83 19.08
N GLU A 391 -12.58 29.55 19.08
CA GLU A 391 -11.62 28.45 19.20
C GLU A 391 -10.74 28.33 17.93
N ALA A 392 -11.34 28.59 16.76
CA ALA A 392 -10.61 28.62 15.50
C ALA A 392 -9.57 29.76 15.50
N VAL A 393 -9.94 30.96 15.96
CA VAL A 393 -9.03 32.11 16.07
C VAL A 393 -7.90 31.80 17.03
N LEU A 394 -8.22 31.37 18.26
CA LEU A 394 -7.20 31.10 19.28
C LEU A 394 -6.22 30.02 18.85
N THR A 395 -6.68 28.99 18.18
CA THR A 395 -5.80 27.87 17.77
C THR A 395 -5.09 28.16 16.45
N ASN A 396 -5.84 28.49 15.37
CA ASN A 396 -5.29 28.57 14.04
C ASN A 396 -4.55 29.88 13.76
N ILE A 397 -4.96 31.00 14.38
CA ILE A 397 -4.33 32.30 14.18
C ILE A 397 -3.34 32.58 15.31
N ILE A 398 -3.82 32.64 16.55
CA ILE A 398 -2.97 33.03 17.69
C ILE A 398 -1.93 31.96 17.98
N GLY A 399 -2.29 30.67 17.90
CA GLY A 399 -1.33 29.57 17.99
C GLY A 399 -0.22 29.66 16.95
N THR A 400 -0.57 29.95 15.67
CA THR A 400 0.41 30.15 14.60
C THR A 400 1.31 31.37 14.86
N ARG A 401 0.74 32.51 15.29
CA ARG A 401 1.52 33.70 15.68
C ARG A 401 2.53 33.37 16.78
N ASN A 402 2.10 32.68 17.83
CA ASN A 402 2.96 32.32 18.96
C ASN A 402 4.13 31.43 18.51
N VAL A 403 3.89 30.48 17.59
CA VAL A 403 4.95 29.62 17.04
C VAL A 403 5.94 30.42 16.19
N ILE A 404 5.45 31.31 15.32
CA ILE A 404 6.30 32.19 14.49
C ILE A 404 7.18 33.07 15.37
N GLU A 405 6.61 33.70 16.41
CA GLU A 405 7.34 34.59 17.33
C GLU A 405 8.38 33.83 18.16
N ALA A 406 8.01 32.70 18.72
CA ALA A 406 8.92 31.88 19.50
C ALA A 406 10.05 31.29 18.64
N GLY A 407 9.74 30.85 17.41
CA GLY A 407 10.73 30.32 16.48
C GLY A 407 11.72 31.39 16.01
N SER A 408 11.24 32.59 15.67
CA SER A 408 12.10 33.73 15.31
C SER A 408 13.06 34.06 16.44
N ARG A 409 12.60 34.11 17.70
CA ARG A 409 13.46 34.36 18.89
C ARG A 409 14.44 33.23 19.15
N ALA A 410 14.06 31.99 18.86
CA ALA A 410 14.93 30.83 19.04
C ALA A 410 15.94 30.64 17.90
N GLY A 411 15.87 31.47 16.83
CA GLY A 411 16.76 31.41 15.67
C GLY A 411 16.46 30.26 14.72
N MET A 412 15.17 29.90 14.54
CA MET A 412 14.81 28.92 13.51
C MET A 412 15.16 29.44 12.11
N SER A 413 15.57 28.55 11.24
CA SER A 413 15.96 28.86 9.85
C SER A 413 14.84 28.60 8.85
N ARG A 414 13.84 27.78 9.23
CA ARG A 414 12.74 27.41 8.32
C ARG A 414 11.44 27.16 9.07
N PHE A 415 10.35 27.74 8.53
CA PHE A 415 8.99 27.54 9.01
C PHE A 415 8.08 27.12 7.88
N VAL A 416 7.36 26.01 8.04
CA VAL A 416 6.45 25.45 7.04
C VAL A 416 5.06 25.31 7.63
N LEU A 417 4.10 26.11 7.15
CA LEU A 417 2.69 26.02 7.54
C LEU A 417 1.97 24.97 6.69
N ILE A 418 1.32 24.04 7.33
CA ILE A 418 0.38 23.14 6.66
C ILE A 418 -0.94 23.88 6.46
N SER A 419 -1.30 24.15 5.20
CA SER A 419 -2.54 24.85 4.81
C SER A 419 -3.52 23.92 4.08
N THR A 420 -4.54 24.48 3.44
CA THR A 420 -5.65 23.74 2.85
C THR A 420 -6.23 24.48 1.64
N ASP A 421 -6.89 23.73 0.73
CA ASP A 421 -7.73 24.24 -0.35
C ASP A 421 -8.84 25.19 0.15
N LYS A 422 -9.31 25.00 1.39
CA LYS A 422 -10.36 25.81 2.01
C LYS A 422 -9.91 27.22 2.42
N ALA A 423 -8.60 27.48 2.41
CA ALA A 423 -8.04 28.83 2.55
C ALA A 423 -8.17 29.67 1.26
N VAL A 424 -8.55 29.04 0.14
CA VAL A 424 -8.79 29.69 -1.14
C VAL A 424 -10.23 30.16 -1.18
N ASP A 425 -10.49 31.48 -1.37
CA ASP A 425 -11.83 32.03 -1.38
C ASP A 425 -12.70 31.48 -0.23
N PRO A 426 -12.30 31.72 1.03
CA PRO A 426 -12.86 31.00 2.16
C PRO A 426 -14.33 31.37 2.41
N SER A 427 -15.20 30.38 2.47
CA SER A 427 -16.62 30.47 2.82
C SER A 427 -16.91 30.05 4.26
N SER A 428 -15.89 29.69 5.03
CA SER A 428 -16.02 29.20 6.39
C SER A 428 -15.03 29.88 7.34
N VAL A 429 -15.38 29.90 8.63
CA VAL A 429 -14.49 30.35 9.71
C VAL A 429 -13.15 29.62 9.66
N MET A 430 -13.18 28.30 9.48
CA MET A 430 -11.96 27.49 9.38
C MET A 430 -11.08 27.93 8.20
N GLY A 431 -11.65 28.05 7.00
CA GLY A 431 -10.94 28.54 5.82
C GLY A 431 -10.37 29.94 6.02
N ALA A 432 -11.16 30.86 6.60
CA ALA A 432 -10.76 32.22 6.94
C ALA A 432 -9.53 32.24 7.88
N THR A 433 -9.55 31.44 8.96
CA THR A 433 -8.42 31.39 9.90
C THR A 433 -7.15 30.82 9.25
N LYS A 434 -7.28 29.84 8.34
CA LYS A 434 -6.13 29.30 7.59
C LYS A 434 -5.59 30.33 6.59
N ARG A 435 -6.44 31.08 5.92
CA ARG A 435 -6.02 32.18 5.04
C ARG A 435 -5.24 33.26 5.81
N ILE A 436 -5.70 33.65 6.98
CA ILE A 436 -4.98 34.62 7.84
C ILE A 436 -3.63 34.04 8.28
N ALA A 437 -3.56 32.76 8.61
CA ALA A 437 -2.29 32.10 8.93
C ALA A 437 -1.30 32.13 7.75
N GLU A 438 -1.76 31.94 6.50
CA GLU A 438 -0.93 32.11 5.30
C GLU A 438 -0.43 33.55 5.13
N LEU A 439 -1.27 34.53 5.38
CA LEU A 439 -0.89 35.96 5.33
C LEU A 439 0.18 36.28 6.39
N MET A 440 0.09 35.71 7.59
CA MET A 440 1.13 35.87 8.61
C MET A 440 2.46 35.21 8.21
N VAL A 441 2.42 34.07 7.50
CA VAL A 441 3.62 33.42 6.95
C VAL A 441 4.30 34.33 5.93
N GLN A 442 3.53 34.96 5.03
CA GLN A 442 4.09 35.90 4.07
C GLN A 442 4.76 37.11 4.75
N LEU A 443 4.15 37.67 5.81
CA LEU A 443 4.77 38.71 6.61
C LEU A 443 6.02 38.27 7.37
N GLY A 444 6.18 36.99 7.62
CA GLY A 444 7.37 36.42 8.25
C GLY A 444 8.65 36.79 7.49
N SER A 445 8.61 36.80 6.16
CA SER A 445 9.78 37.13 5.33
C SER A 445 10.25 38.58 5.47
N ASP A 446 9.37 39.53 5.87
CA ASP A 446 9.71 40.91 6.10
C ASP A 446 10.46 41.14 7.40
N ARG A 447 10.53 40.13 8.30
CA ARG A 447 11.16 40.23 9.63
C ARG A 447 12.67 40.35 9.59
N ARG A 448 13.34 40.05 8.47
CA ARG A 448 14.81 40.07 8.32
C ARG A 448 15.55 39.22 9.37
N ASP A 449 14.91 38.19 9.89
CA ASP A 449 15.49 37.26 10.88
C ASP A 449 16.27 36.09 10.24
N GLY A 450 16.36 36.07 8.91
CA GLY A 450 17.05 35.03 8.15
C GLY A 450 16.28 33.70 8.04
N CYS A 451 15.04 33.66 8.53
CA CYS A 451 14.19 32.49 8.43
C CYS A 451 13.45 32.47 7.07
N VAL A 452 13.36 31.30 6.46
CA VAL A 452 12.53 31.05 5.28
C VAL A 452 11.15 30.59 5.75
N TYR A 453 10.12 31.34 5.38
CA TYR A 453 8.74 31.05 5.72
C TYR A 453 8.03 30.51 4.48
N SER A 454 7.23 29.46 4.63
CA SER A 454 6.39 28.94 3.53
C SER A 454 5.10 28.32 4.03
N ALA A 455 4.10 28.27 3.18
CA ALA A 455 2.87 27.53 3.42
C ALA A 455 2.63 26.52 2.29
N VAL A 456 1.98 25.40 2.59
CA VAL A 456 1.67 24.35 1.60
C VAL A 456 0.18 24.04 1.66
N ARG A 457 -0.50 24.30 0.55
CA ARG A 457 -1.93 24.01 0.34
C ARG A 457 -2.11 22.64 -0.30
N PHE A 458 -3.04 21.87 0.22
CA PHE A 458 -3.55 20.66 -0.41
C PHE A 458 -5.00 20.40 -0.01
N GLY A 459 -5.67 19.51 -0.73
CA GLY A 459 -7.06 19.13 -0.49
C GLY A 459 -7.23 18.11 0.64
N ASN A 460 -8.23 17.22 0.51
CA ASN A 460 -8.46 16.22 1.53
C ASN A 460 -7.42 15.09 1.45
N VAL A 461 -7.01 14.60 2.63
CA VAL A 461 -6.15 13.42 2.73
C VAL A 461 -6.93 12.20 3.15
N LEU A 462 -6.63 11.07 2.53
CA LEU A 462 -7.30 9.79 2.76
C LEU A 462 -7.02 9.28 4.18
N GLY A 463 -8.02 8.67 4.80
CA GLY A 463 -7.86 8.01 6.09
C GLY A 463 -7.60 8.96 7.28
N SER A 464 -7.65 10.30 7.09
CA SER A 464 -7.47 11.23 8.21
C SER A 464 -8.64 11.11 9.20
N ARG A 465 -8.32 11.20 10.50
CA ARG A 465 -9.33 11.09 11.58
C ARG A 465 -10.47 12.09 11.39
N GLY A 466 -11.71 11.59 11.53
CA GLY A 466 -12.94 12.39 11.35
C GLY A 466 -13.19 12.86 9.92
N SER A 467 -12.53 12.27 8.92
CA SER A 467 -12.82 12.52 7.50
C SER A 467 -13.97 11.65 6.99
N VAL A 468 -14.42 11.93 5.76
CA VAL A 468 -15.57 11.28 5.13
C VAL A 468 -15.44 9.76 5.02
N ILE A 469 -14.23 9.25 4.74
CA ILE A 469 -14.02 7.80 4.54
C ILE A 469 -14.21 6.98 5.82
N PRO A 470 -13.54 7.27 6.95
CA PRO A 470 -13.83 6.61 8.22
C PRO A 470 -15.31 6.70 8.60
N THR A 471 -15.94 7.87 8.39
CA THR A 471 -17.38 8.05 8.68
C THR A 471 -18.23 7.10 7.84
N PHE A 472 -17.99 6.99 6.54
CA PHE A 472 -18.72 6.08 5.67
C PHE A 472 -18.50 4.60 6.06
N VAL A 473 -17.26 4.23 6.38
CA VAL A 473 -16.94 2.87 6.85
C VAL A 473 -17.70 2.52 8.13
N ASP A 474 -17.77 3.44 9.09
CA ASP A 474 -18.49 3.23 10.34
C ASP A 474 -20.01 3.18 10.11
N GLN A 475 -20.56 4.01 9.23
CA GLN A 475 -21.96 3.97 8.83
C GLN A 475 -22.31 2.65 8.12
N ILE A 476 -21.48 2.18 7.21
CA ILE A 476 -21.66 0.91 6.51
C ILE A 476 -21.64 -0.26 7.52
N LYS A 477 -20.65 -0.29 8.43
CA LYS A 477 -20.56 -1.32 9.49
C LYS A 477 -21.77 -1.33 10.41
N SER A 478 -22.39 -0.17 10.61
CA SER A 478 -23.59 -0.01 11.44
C SER A 478 -24.90 -0.34 10.71
N GLY A 479 -24.84 -0.74 9.43
CA GLY A 479 -26.02 -1.05 8.61
C GLY A 479 -26.63 0.16 7.90
N GLY A 480 -25.94 1.31 7.86
CA GLY A 480 -26.39 2.53 7.18
C GLY A 480 -27.34 3.40 8.00
N PRO A 481 -27.93 4.44 7.38
CA PRO A 481 -27.63 4.89 6.03
C PRO A 481 -26.27 5.58 5.92
N VAL A 482 -25.68 5.59 4.71
CA VAL A 482 -24.54 6.45 4.41
C VAL A 482 -25.04 7.85 4.09
N THR A 483 -24.49 8.84 4.80
CA THR A 483 -24.94 10.25 4.67
C THR A 483 -23.98 11.04 3.77
N VAL A 484 -24.50 11.59 2.68
CA VAL A 484 -23.77 12.45 1.73
C VAL A 484 -24.39 13.84 1.77
N THR A 485 -23.57 14.88 1.77
CA THR A 485 -24.07 16.24 1.87
C THR A 485 -24.86 16.64 0.62
N ASP A 486 -24.31 16.39 -0.57
CA ASP A 486 -24.98 16.72 -1.85
C ASP A 486 -24.51 15.72 -2.95
N ALA A 487 -25.38 15.47 -3.93
CA ALA A 487 -25.11 14.54 -5.03
C ALA A 487 -23.98 15.01 -5.95
N ASP A 488 -23.81 16.31 -6.10
CA ASP A 488 -22.80 16.92 -6.99
C ASP A 488 -21.56 17.39 -6.23
N MET A 489 -21.49 17.14 -4.92
CA MET A 489 -20.33 17.50 -4.11
C MET A 489 -19.09 16.76 -4.55
N THR A 490 -18.02 17.50 -4.84
CA THR A 490 -16.72 16.95 -5.22
C THR A 490 -15.63 17.39 -4.26
N ARG A 491 -14.59 16.57 -4.11
CA ARG A 491 -13.39 16.89 -3.32
C ARG A 491 -12.15 16.32 -4.00
N TYR A 492 -11.02 16.99 -3.79
CA TYR A 492 -9.71 16.47 -4.10
C TYR A 492 -9.28 15.45 -3.03
N PHE A 493 -8.61 14.39 -3.44
CA PHE A 493 -8.05 13.40 -2.53
C PHE A 493 -6.62 13.07 -2.87
N MET A 494 -5.81 12.84 -1.83
CA MET A 494 -4.43 12.40 -1.89
C MET A 494 -4.15 11.48 -0.69
N THR A 495 -3.18 10.59 -0.79
CA THR A 495 -2.76 9.82 0.39
C THR A 495 -2.03 10.72 1.38
N THR A 496 -2.07 10.36 2.67
CA THR A 496 -1.35 11.13 3.70
C THR A 496 0.15 11.09 3.46
N SER A 497 0.67 9.94 3.02
CA SER A 497 2.10 9.75 2.73
C SER A 497 2.58 10.61 1.57
N GLU A 498 1.84 10.62 0.45
CA GLU A 498 2.13 11.46 -0.72
C GLU A 498 2.06 12.95 -0.38
N ALA A 499 1.01 13.38 0.33
CA ALA A 499 0.88 14.78 0.74
C ALA A 499 2.08 15.24 1.58
N VAL A 500 2.53 14.42 2.52
CA VAL A 500 3.67 14.74 3.39
C VAL A 500 4.98 14.73 2.61
N GLU A 501 5.20 13.78 1.71
CA GLU A 501 6.39 13.78 0.84
C GLU A 501 6.49 15.06 0.03
N LEU A 502 5.38 15.49 -0.59
CA LEU A 502 5.34 16.75 -1.34
C LEU A 502 5.49 17.97 -0.43
N VAL A 503 5.00 17.95 0.82
CA VAL A 503 5.25 19.01 1.81
C VAL A 503 6.74 19.12 2.13
N LEU A 504 7.44 18.01 2.33
CA LEU A 504 8.88 18.01 2.57
C LEU A 504 9.65 18.57 1.37
N GLN A 505 9.26 18.22 0.16
CA GLN A 505 9.85 18.77 -1.07
C GLN A 505 9.54 20.26 -1.25
N ALA A 506 8.29 20.70 -1.03
CA ALA A 506 7.93 22.11 -1.03
C ALA A 506 8.77 22.89 -0.01
N SER A 507 9.02 22.29 1.16
CA SER A 507 9.87 22.90 2.17
C SER A 507 11.33 23.08 1.70
N ALA A 508 11.86 22.14 0.91
CA ALA A 508 13.21 22.26 0.34
C ALA A 508 13.28 23.27 -0.80
N LEU A 509 12.21 23.39 -1.60
CA LEU A 509 12.08 24.37 -2.69
C LEU A 509 11.98 25.82 -2.20
N ALA A 510 11.47 26.04 -0.97
CA ALA A 510 11.20 27.38 -0.46
C ALA A 510 12.45 28.24 -0.33
N GLY A 511 12.37 29.47 -0.81
CA GLY A 511 13.43 30.47 -0.75
C GLY A 511 13.03 31.79 -0.10
N GLY A 512 11.73 31.96 0.21
CA GLY A 512 11.19 33.22 0.76
C GLY A 512 9.90 33.02 1.53
N SER A 513 8.80 33.52 1.00
CA SER A 513 7.46 33.51 1.62
C SER A 513 6.42 32.87 0.70
N GLU A 514 6.79 31.81 0.03
CA GLU A 514 5.96 31.17 -0.99
C GLU A 514 4.78 30.45 -0.35
N VAL A 515 3.66 30.46 -1.08
CA VAL A 515 2.52 29.57 -0.81
C VAL A 515 2.45 28.54 -1.92
N PHE A 516 2.91 27.35 -1.60
CA PHE A 516 2.90 26.21 -2.51
C PHE A 516 1.52 25.56 -2.54
N VAL A 517 1.19 25.01 -3.71
CA VAL A 517 -0.05 24.26 -3.97
C VAL A 517 0.34 22.92 -4.55
N LEU A 518 -0.08 21.86 -3.88
CA LEU A 518 0.15 20.51 -4.36
C LEU A 518 -0.81 20.17 -5.50
N ASP A 519 -0.32 19.50 -6.52
CA ASP A 519 -1.17 18.97 -7.58
C ASP A 519 -2.02 17.82 -7.02
N MET A 520 -3.33 18.06 -6.90
CA MET A 520 -4.30 17.14 -6.33
C MET A 520 -5.00 16.24 -7.36
N GLY A 521 -4.75 16.45 -8.68
CA GLY A 521 -5.45 15.82 -9.78
C GLY A 521 -6.92 16.13 -9.88
N ASP A 522 -7.69 15.14 -10.31
CA ASP A 522 -9.11 15.31 -10.56
C ASP A 522 -9.92 15.25 -9.26
N GLN A 523 -11.00 16.01 -9.24
CA GLN A 523 -11.97 15.96 -8.13
C GLN A 523 -12.82 14.68 -8.23
N VAL A 524 -13.08 14.08 -7.09
CA VAL A 524 -13.89 12.87 -6.94
C VAL A 524 -15.25 13.22 -6.37
N ARG A 525 -16.34 12.75 -6.98
CA ARG A 525 -17.70 12.88 -6.43
C ARG A 525 -17.84 12.08 -5.15
N ILE A 526 -18.31 12.71 -4.08
CA ILE A 526 -18.45 12.07 -2.77
C ILE A 526 -19.46 10.92 -2.80
N VAL A 527 -20.54 11.04 -3.59
CA VAL A 527 -21.54 9.99 -3.75
C VAL A 527 -20.97 8.75 -4.44
N GLU A 528 -20.06 8.91 -5.40
CA GLU A 528 -19.40 7.78 -6.07
C GLU A 528 -18.44 7.07 -5.13
N LEU A 529 -17.71 7.83 -4.32
CA LEU A 529 -16.89 7.27 -3.25
C LEU A 529 -17.73 6.45 -2.26
N ALA A 530 -18.88 6.96 -1.85
CA ALA A 530 -19.82 6.22 -0.99
C ALA A 530 -20.28 4.90 -1.62
N ARG A 531 -20.70 4.94 -2.90
CA ARG A 531 -21.10 3.74 -3.65
C ARG A 531 -20.00 2.69 -3.71
N ARG A 532 -18.76 3.11 -4.03
CA ARG A 532 -17.60 2.22 -4.10
C ARG A 532 -17.29 1.59 -2.74
N LEU A 533 -17.36 2.35 -1.65
CA LEU A 533 -17.14 1.84 -0.30
C LEU A 533 -18.19 0.80 0.12
N ILE A 534 -19.47 1.03 -0.20
CA ILE A 534 -20.54 0.06 0.07
C ILE A 534 -20.26 -1.23 -0.71
N ARG A 535 -19.84 -1.14 -1.97
CA ARG A 535 -19.49 -2.32 -2.79
C ARG A 535 -18.26 -3.06 -2.29
N LEU A 536 -17.22 -2.34 -1.86
CA LEU A 536 -16.04 -2.97 -1.26
C LEU A 536 -16.38 -3.73 0.04
N ALA A 537 -17.44 -3.32 0.73
CA ALA A 537 -17.96 -4.06 1.89
C ALA A 537 -18.81 -5.29 1.50
N GLY A 538 -18.96 -5.59 0.19
CA GLY A 538 -19.79 -6.69 -0.30
C GLY A 538 -21.29 -6.40 -0.27
N LEU A 539 -21.69 -5.11 -0.17
CA LEU A 539 -23.08 -4.69 -0.02
C LEU A 539 -23.56 -3.89 -1.24
N ASN A 540 -24.87 -3.83 -1.47
CA ASN A 540 -25.46 -3.13 -2.60
C ASN A 540 -25.90 -1.72 -2.21
N PRO A 541 -25.39 -0.65 -2.90
CA PRO A 541 -25.87 0.71 -2.68
C PRO A 541 -27.37 0.84 -3.00
N GLY A 542 -28.12 1.42 -2.08
CA GLY A 542 -29.56 1.63 -2.23
C GLY A 542 -30.44 0.48 -1.76
N THR A 543 -30.05 -0.79 -1.93
CA THR A 543 -30.80 -1.96 -1.45
C THR A 543 -30.37 -2.39 -0.05
N ASP A 544 -29.07 -2.60 0.17
CA ASP A 544 -28.56 -3.06 1.47
C ASP A 544 -28.21 -1.86 2.35
N ILE A 545 -27.57 -0.84 1.76
CA ILE A 545 -27.18 0.40 2.43
C ILE A 545 -27.74 1.60 1.65
N PRO A 546 -28.76 2.30 2.16
CA PRO A 546 -29.28 3.51 1.54
C PRO A 546 -28.28 4.66 1.64
N ILE A 547 -28.24 5.52 0.61
CA ILE A 547 -27.51 6.78 0.62
C ILE A 547 -28.51 7.91 0.81
N VAL A 548 -28.32 8.71 1.86
CA VAL A 548 -29.21 9.81 2.23
C VAL A 548 -28.47 11.15 2.04
N TYR A 549 -29.15 12.12 1.41
CA TYR A 549 -28.61 13.46 1.22
C TYR A 549 -29.06 14.37 2.36
N THR A 550 -28.08 15.00 3.04
CA THR A 550 -28.33 15.81 4.25
C THR A 550 -28.44 17.31 3.97
N GLY A 551 -28.13 17.76 2.76
CA GLY A 551 -28.01 19.18 2.42
C GLY A 551 -26.63 19.76 2.76
N ILE A 552 -26.28 20.87 2.06
CA ILE A 552 -25.01 21.59 2.26
C ILE A 552 -25.07 22.31 3.62
N ARG A 553 -24.02 22.14 4.43
CA ARG A 553 -23.92 22.75 5.75
C ARG A 553 -23.34 24.17 5.63
N PRO A 554 -23.61 25.08 6.59
CA PRO A 554 -23.00 26.38 6.63
C PRO A 554 -21.47 26.31 6.54
N GLY A 555 -20.87 27.12 5.67
CA GLY A 555 -19.43 27.15 5.43
C GLY A 555 -18.89 26.08 4.51
N GLU A 556 -19.70 25.10 4.05
CA GLU A 556 -19.27 24.09 3.08
C GLU A 556 -19.51 24.57 1.65
N LYS A 557 -18.56 24.26 0.75
CA LYS A 557 -18.67 24.51 -0.71
C LYS A 557 -19.03 23.22 -1.44
N LEU A 558 -19.78 23.34 -2.52
CA LEU A 558 -20.06 22.21 -3.42
C LEU A 558 -18.75 21.68 -4.02
N ASN A 559 -17.91 22.58 -4.54
CA ASN A 559 -16.62 22.30 -5.15
C ASN A 559 -15.53 23.18 -4.52
N GLU A 560 -14.38 22.60 -4.18
CA GLU A 560 -13.22 23.36 -3.68
C GLU A 560 -12.28 23.75 -4.82
N ARG A 561 -11.50 24.82 -4.63
CA ARG A 561 -10.50 25.31 -5.57
C ARG A 561 -9.13 25.33 -4.90
N LEU A 562 -8.08 25.09 -5.67
CA LEU A 562 -6.69 25.10 -5.19
C LEU A 562 -6.06 26.50 -5.27
N SER A 563 -6.52 27.33 -6.22
CA SER A 563 -6.12 28.73 -6.39
C SER A 563 -7.21 29.52 -7.11
N ILE A 564 -7.26 30.83 -6.89
CA ILE A 564 -8.08 31.76 -7.67
C ILE A 564 -7.27 32.27 -8.86
N ASN A 565 -6.01 32.65 -8.60
CA ASN A 565 -5.11 33.23 -9.59
C ASN A 565 -4.31 32.12 -10.31
N PRO A 566 -3.79 32.40 -11.52
CA PRO A 566 -2.86 31.50 -12.18
C PRO A 566 -1.67 31.18 -11.27
N MET A 567 -1.29 29.91 -11.21
CA MET A 567 -0.15 29.43 -10.44
C MET A 567 1.11 29.43 -11.29
N SER A 568 2.25 29.70 -10.66
CA SER A 568 3.56 29.58 -11.29
C SER A 568 4.12 28.17 -11.10
N PRO A 569 4.65 27.51 -12.15
CA PRO A 569 5.25 26.19 -12.00
C PRO A 569 6.55 26.30 -11.19
N THR A 570 6.86 25.26 -10.39
CA THR A 570 8.17 25.10 -9.73
C THR A 570 9.05 24.11 -10.50
N ARG A 571 10.22 23.80 -9.97
CA ARG A 571 11.08 22.72 -10.49
C ARG A 571 10.43 21.33 -10.34
N ASN A 572 9.55 21.17 -9.38
CA ASN A 572 8.77 19.94 -9.21
C ASN A 572 7.40 20.11 -9.89
N PRO A 573 7.06 19.29 -10.90
CA PRO A 573 5.80 19.42 -11.65
C PRO A 573 4.53 19.19 -10.79
N GLN A 574 4.66 18.54 -9.62
CA GLN A 574 3.57 18.31 -8.69
C GLN A 574 3.39 19.46 -7.69
N ILE A 575 4.23 20.49 -7.72
CA ILE A 575 4.21 21.62 -6.80
C ILE A 575 4.19 22.91 -7.61
N SER A 576 3.15 23.69 -7.43
CA SER A 576 3.02 25.04 -8.02
C SER A 576 3.06 26.11 -6.93
N GLU A 577 3.35 27.34 -7.29
CA GLU A 577 3.33 28.49 -6.40
C GLU A 577 2.09 29.36 -6.68
N ALA A 578 1.34 29.69 -5.64
CA ALA A 578 0.21 30.60 -5.71
C ALA A 578 0.65 32.02 -5.34
N LYS A 579 0.30 33.01 -6.18
CA LYS A 579 0.44 34.44 -5.85
C LYS A 579 -0.75 34.85 -5.01
N LEU A 580 -0.48 35.45 -3.85
CA LEU A 580 -1.49 35.98 -2.97
C LEU A 580 -1.43 37.49 -2.95
N ASP A 581 -2.59 38.10 -3.03
CA ASP A 581 -2.74 39.51 -2.65
C ASP A 581 -2.90 39.58 -1.11
N TYR A 582 -2.28 40.57 -0.48
CA TYR A 582 -2.31 40.68 0.99
C TYR A 582 -2.45 42.14 1.45
N PRO A 583 -3.14 42.36 2.58
CA PRO A 583 -3.28 43.67 3.17
C PRO A 583 -1.93 44.20 3.67
N SER A 584 -1.85 45.48 3.98
CA SER A 584 -0.62 46.01 4.60
C SER A 584 -0.32 45.28 5.91
N PRO A 585 0.96 45.10 6.26
CA PRO A 585 1.38 44.41 7.50
C PRO A 585 0.71 44.97 8.77
N ALA A 586 0.56 46.29 8.84
CA ALA A 586 -0.07 46.96 9.97
C ALA A 586 -1.56 46.57 10.10
N VAL A 587 -2.33 46.62 9.02
CA VAL A 587 -3.75 46.24 9.01
C VAL A 587 -3.94 44.78 9.43
N LEU A 588 -3.09 43.87 8.94
CA LEU A 588 -3.19 42.47 9.31
C LEU A 588 -2.92 42.27 10.81
N MET A 589 -1.84 42.86 11.33
CA MET A 589 -1.45 42.66 12.74
C MET A 589 -2.44 43.31 13.70
N ASP A 590 -2.99 44.51 13.36
CA ASP A 590 -4.04 45.17 14.16
C ASP A 590 -5.30 44.32 14.19
N THR A 591 -5.73 43.79 13.04
CA THR A 591 -6.89 42.89 12.97
C THR A 591 -6.68 41.59 13.75
N VAL A 592 -5.47 41.01 13.70
CA VAL A 592 -5.13 39.79 14.50
C VAL A 592 -5.21 40.10 15.99
N ALA A 593 -4.75 41.30 16.44
CA ALA A 593 -4.86 41.68 17.83
C ALA A 593 -6.33 41.91 18.29
N ASP A 594 -7.16 42.45 17.42
CA ASP A 594 -8.59 42.62 17.72
C ASP A 594 -9.35 41.30 17.68
N LEU A 595 -9.00 40.37 16.77
CA LEU A 595 -9.49 38.99 16.77
C LEU A 595 -9.13 38.25 18.07
N GLU A 596 -7.93 38.44 18.57
CA GLU A 596 -7.51 37.82 19.85
C GLU A 596 -8.37 38.32 21.01
N LYS A 597 -8.60 39.65 21.12
CA LYS A 597 -9.44 40.23 22.16
C LYS A 597 -10.88 39.74 22.07
N ALA A 598 -11.46 39.74 20.86
CA ALA A 598 -12.82 39.26 20.64
C ALA A 598 -12.98 37.76 20.95
N ALA A 599 -11.99 36.95 20.56
CA ALA A 599 -11.99 35.52 20.84
C ALA A 599 -11.84 35.20 22.33
N GLN A 600 -10.96 35.94 23.06
CA GLN A 600 -10.82 35.81 24.51
C GLN A 600 -12.07 36.25 25.26
N ALA A 601 -12.81 37.22 24.74
CA ALA A 601 -14.10 37.68 25.26
C ALA A 601 -15.26 36.73 24.89
N VAL A 602 -15.03 35.74 24.05
CA VAL A 602 -16.04 34.80 23.48
C VAL A 602 -17.12 35.58 22.69
N ASP A 603 -16.77 36.74 22.11
CA ASP A 603 -17.65 37.54 21.24
C ASP A 603 -17.63 36.98 19.81
N ARG A 604 -18.49 35.98 19.58
CA ARG A 604 -18.59 35.26 18.31
C ARG A 604 -19.03 36.16 17.15
N TYR A 605 -19.86 37.15 17.44
CA TYR A 605 -20.33 38.09 16.42
C TYR A 605 -19.20 38.99 15.93
N GLN A 606 -18.44 39.57 16.87
CA GLN A 606 -17.28 40.39 16.54
C GLN A 606 -16.18 39.59 15.84
N VAL A 607 -15.91 38.33 16.28
CA VAL A 607 -14.97 37.44 15.62
C VAL A 607 -15.34 37.21 14.15
N ARG A 608 -16.62 36.92 13.86
CA ARG A 608 -17.08 36.71 12.46
C ARG A 608 -16.95 37.98 11.64
N GLY A 609 -17.35 39.13 12.20
CA GLY A 609 -17.23 40.42 11.53
C GLY A 609 -15.79 40.78 11.14
N LEU A 610 -14.84 40.58 12.07
CA LEU A 610 -13.42 40.85 11.83
C LEU A 610 -12.84 39.87 10.80
N LEU A 611 -13.19 38.56 10.86
CA LEU A 611 -12.78 37.58 9.85
C LEU A 611 -13.30 37.96 8.46
N SER A 612 -14.57 38.32 8.36
CA SER A 612 -15.20 38.78 7.09
C SER A 612 -14.50 39.98 6.50
N ASN A 613 -14.28 41.03 7.32
CA ASN A 613 -13.69 42.29 6.88
C ASN A 613 -12.26 42.11 6.33
N LEU A 614 -11.45 41.24 6.95
CA LEU A 614 -10.09 41.00 6.51
C LEU A 614 -10.02 40.24 5.17
N ILE A 615 -10.99 39.37 4.92
CA ILE A 615 -11.06 38.53 3.72
C ILE A 615 -11.86 39.21 2.60
N ALA A 616 -12.83 40.07 2.91
CA ALA A 616 -13.66 40.76 1.92
C ALA A 616 -12.87 41.72 1.02
N HIS A 617 -11.63 42.07 1.35
CA HIS A 617 -10.74 42.76 0.42
C HIS A 617 -10.29 41.88 -0.75
N ASP A 618 -10.41 40.54 -0.63
CA ASP A 618 -10.02 39.61 -1.69
C ASP A 618 -11.20 39.01 -2.46
N VAL A 619 -12.36 38.77 -1.85
CA VAL A 619 -13.57 38.28 -2.52
C VAL A 619 -14.80 38.48 -1.62
N LEU A 620 -15.84 39.05 -2.14
CA LEU A 620 -17.16 39.18 -1.58
C LEU A 620 -17.67 37.90 -0.87
N TRP A 621 -17.64 37.91 0.45
CA TRP A 621 -18.47 37.04 1.29
C TRP A 621 -19.97 37.35 1.11
N ALA A 622 -20.30 38.08 0.05
CA ALA A 622 -21.60 38.63 -0.30
C ALA A 622 -22.57 37.63 -0.94
N ASN A 623 -22.25 36.35 -1.00
CA ASN A 623 -23.23 35.34 -1.44
C ASN A 623 -23.81 34.55 -0.26
N GLY A 624 -24.49 35.28 0.60
CA GLY A 624 -25.82 34.89 1.05
C GLY A 624 -25.91 33.85 2.17
N HIS A 625 -25.17 33.93 3.29
CA HIS A 625 -25.60 33.18 4.49
C HIS A 625 -25.31 33.83 5.86
N ILE A 626 -24.90 35.09 5.95
CA ILE A 626 -24.70 35.72 7.28
C ILE A 626 -25.29 37.13 7.38
N VAL A 627 -25.55 37.81 6.26
CA VAL A 627 -26.18 39.17 6.29
C VAL A 627 -27.14 39.25 5.12
N ASP A 628 -28.36 39.70 5.37
CA ASP A 628 -29.26 40.13 4.30
C ASP A 628 -28.72 41.40 3.61
N ALA A 629 -29.31 41.78 2.48
CA ALA A 629 -28.88 42.91 1.67
C ALA A 629 -28.89 44.26 2.43
N GLU A 630 -29.32 44.28 3.68
CA GLU A 630 -29.41 45.48 4.56
C GLU A 630 -28.48 45.35 5.80
N GLY A 631 -27.68 44.27 5.93
CA GLY A 631 -26.71 44.10 7.03
C GLY A 631 -27.31 43.61 8.35
N ALA A 632 -28.51 43.05 8.33
CA ALA A 632 -29.15 42.48 9.50
C ALA A 632 -28.82 40.96 9.64
N PRO A 633 -28.66 40.43 10.86
CA PRO A 633 -28.42 39.01 11.08
C PRO A 633 -29.66 38.21 10.68
N ALA A 634 -29.51 37.21 9.82
CA ALA A 634 -30.57 36.25 9.51
C ALA A 634 -30.90 35.45 10.77
N GLU A 635 -32.08 35.72 11.35
CA GLU A 635 -32.67 34.91 12.40
C GLU A 635 -33.07 33.54 11.82
N SER A 636 -32.25 32.52 12.04
CA SER A 636 -32.72 31.16 12.10
C SER A 636 -31.82 30.36 13.07
N GLU A 637 -32.28 30.24 14.28
CA GLU A 637 -31.76 29.20 15.20
C GLU A 637 -31.97 27.84 14.55
N PRO A 638 -30.91 27.00 14.43
CA PRO A 638 -31.10 25.60 14.08
C PRO A 638 -31.67 24.89 15.29
N THR A 639 -32.91 24.47 15.21
CA THR A 639 -33.47 23.48 16.12
C THR A 639 -32.79 22.16 15.91
N TRP A 640 -32.00 21.76 16.87
CA TRP A 640 -31.46 20.41 16.98
C TRP A 640 -32.55 19.49 17.52
N ASN A 641 -33.06 18.57 16.70
CA ASN A 641 -33.74 17.34 17.11
C ASN A 641 -32.84 16.13 16.80
#